data_ad6fee2087fe9111d35e9c8c3054273e
#
_entry.id   ad6fee2087fe9111d35e9c8c3054273e
#
_cell.length_a   1.000
_cell.length_b   1.000
_cell.length_c   1.000
_cell.angle_alpha   90.00
_cell.angle_beta   90.00
_cell.angle_gamma   90.00
#
_symmetry.space_group_name_H-M   'P 1'
#
loop_
_entity.id
_entity.type
_entity.pdbx_description
1 polymer ?
#
loop_
_entity_poly.entity_id
_entity_poly.type
_entity_poly.pdbx_seq_one_letter_code
_entity_poly.pdbx_strand_id
1 'polypeptide(L)'
;MVSDAGRRRARLAAGALAVMTVGVAGGLMGGAQGDAARAADSEDEYRAQYHFTVPDHWKNDPQRPVFVDGKFHYYYLYNGDYDADPTANFGTEWRLATSYDGVVFADQGVAAPKKTNANYDLWSGSAVVDHANTAGFGAGAVVMLVTQMDHPTLAQQANASGPQAQFLWYSTDGGRNFRPYGEAPVIPNEGRADFRDPKVVWDAERSRWVALIAERDRVSFYTSPDLKTWSRVWEYVNRGIGTIECPDLFRIRADDGSVKWVFGVSANGYATNEPATFAYWTGSFDGTSFAFDQDAPQWLDHGFDWYGAVTWEDPVAPLDRRYAVGWMNNWDYAHSTPTWESDGFNGTDSITREIRLKRYGSTFSLVSQPVAALASIATTRADLGDVTVDGFLPLAYEGDAYQVEADVTWQTASNIGLQLRRSADGTRHADVGVTETYAYLNRGQTGYPAGTWKSESRTPFSADDGRVHLRILVDRTTIEVFLDDGRYVHSSQVFAPPVDDGIALYSAGGPATFHDLTITEFGSVAQRPAQIIGDFEGATWGAGWTATGSFAAAAPSSSSLVGQVGAQVADTFAGGGDPATGAITSPPFTVDRNFVHLLVGGGDHPLGIEPATSVQLLVDGQPVRSATGDDSARLRPVEWDVREFAGRTAQIQLLDDAGGEWGHLIVDQIVLSD
;
A
#
# COMPACT_ATOMS: atom_id res chain seq x y z
N MET A 1 47.76 -10.90 20.79
CA MET A 1 47.86 -11.90 21.89
C MET A 1 46.44 -12.35 22.17
N VAL A 2 46.13 -13.50 21.58
CA VAL A 2 45.71 -14.76 22.21
C VAL A 2 44.37 -14.62 22.98
N SER A 3 43.29 -15.37 22.77
CA SER A 3 43.10 -16.73 22.22
C SER A 3 41.60 -17.01 21.97
N ASP A 4 41.44 -17.75 20.95
CA ASP A 4 40.43 -18.70 20.55
C ASP A 4 39.76 -19.54 21.67
N ALA A 5 38.46 -19.80 21.61
CA ALA A 5 37.84 -21.01 22.14
C ALA A 5 36.44 -21.26 21.52
N GLY A 6 36.38 -22.16 20.58
CA GLY A 6 35.16 -22.70 20.03
C GLY A 6 34.42 -23.63 21.00
N ARG A 7 33.09 -23.72 20.86
CA ARG A 7 32.29 -24.81 21.43
C ARG A 7 31.32 -25.39 20.39
N ARG A 8 31.60 -26.62 20.04
CA ARG A 8 30.71 -27.52 19.31
C ARG A 8 29.54 -27.91 20.19
N ARG A 9 28.33 -27.95 19.68
CA ARG A 9 27.19 -28.62 20.29
C ARG A 9 26.84 -29.89 19.52
N ALA A 10 26.75 -30.99 20.28
CA ALA A 10 26.40 -32.31 19.83
C ALA A 10 24.86 -32.47 19.76
N ARG A 11 24.38 -33.12 18.69
CA ARG A 11 23.00 -33.57 18.55
C ARG A 11 22.78 -34.87 19.29
N LEU A 12 21.71 -34.93 20.08
CA LEU A 12 21.16 -36.17 20.60
C LEU A 12 19.82 -36.45 19.90
N ALA A 13 19.73 -37.61 19.29
CA ALA A 13 18.51 -38.16 18.74
C ALA A 13 17.72 -38.93 19.82
N ALA A 14 16.42 -38.73 19.85
CA ALA A 14 15.50 -39.60 20.60
C ALA A 14 14.39 -40.08 19.65
N GLY A 15 14.21 -41.41 19.64
CA GLY A 15 13.32 -42.09 18.73
C GLY A 15 11.85 -42.07 19.17
N ALA A 16 10.97 -42.13 18.20
CA ALA A 16 9.53 -42.22 18.36
C ALA A 16 9.05 -43.65 18.22
N LEU A 17 8.17 -44.06 19.12
CA LEU A 17 7.45 -45.33 19.09
C LEU A 17 6.05 -45.11 18.53
N ALA A 18 5.71 -45.81 17.46
CA ALA A 18 4.39 -45.76 16.82
C ALA A 18 3.42 -46.73 17.49
N VAL A 19 2.19 -46.31 17.75
CA VAL A 19 1.06 -47.17 18.07
C VAL A 19 -0.01 -46.96 16.99
N MET A 20 -0.30 -48.06 16.25
CA MET A 20 -1.45 -48.13 15.35
C MET A 20 -2.72 -48.46 16.12
N THR A 21 -3.80 -47.76 15.84
CA THR A 21 -5.15 -48.25 16.05
C THR A 21 -6.02 -48.04 14.81
N VAL A 22 -6.61 -49.14 14.39
CA VAL A 22 -7.54 -49.26 13.25
C VAL A 22 -8.96 -48.95 13.78
N GLY A 23 -9.71 -48.15 13.04
CA GLY A 23 -11.12 -47.88 13.33
C GLY A 23 -11.90 -47.52 12.06
N VAL A 24 -12.91 -48.27 11.81
CA VAL A 24 -13.80 -48.53 10.67
C VAL A 24 -14.54 -47.31 10.11
N ALA A 25 -14.77 -47.38 8.79
CA ALA A 25 -15.48 -46.44 7.92
C ALA A 25 -16.96 -46.24 8.25
N GLY A 26 -17.44 -45.03 8.04
CA GLY A 26 -18.85 -44.67 7.87
C GLY A 26 -18.94 -43.43 6.98
N GLY A 27 -19.31 -43.64 5.72
CA GLY A 27 -19.42 -42.54 4.76
C GLY A 27 -20.71 -41.72 4.94
N LEU A 28 -20.60 -40.43 4.67
CA LEU A 28 -21.70 -39.57 4.22
C LEU A 28 -21.10 -38.52 3.28
N MET A 29 -21.61 -38.52 2.04
CA MET A 29 -21.36 -37.49 1.06
C MET A 29 -22.00 -36.17 1.48
N GLY A 30 -21.25 -35.12 1.47
CA GLY A 30 -21.72 -33.73 1.68
C GLY A 30 -20.68 -32.75 1.17
N GLY A 31 -20.96 -32.15 0.04
CA GLY A 31 -20.55 -30.85 -0.47
C GLY A 31 -19.12 -30.38 -0.28
N ALA A 32 -18.24 -30.66 -1.24
CA ALA A 32 -16.98 -29.95 -1.40
C ALA A 32 -17.25 -28.58 -2.05
N GLN A 33 -17.28 -27.54 -1.25
CA GLN A 33 -17.06 -26.15 -1.69
C GLN A 33 -16.54 -25.39 -0.47
N GLY A 34 -15.28 -24.98 -0.50
CA GLY A 34 -14.72 -24.06 0.50
C GLY A 34 -13.36 -24.39 1.09
N ASP A 35 -12.48 -25.08 0.37
CA ASP A 35 -11.06 -25.17 0.74
C ASP A 35 -10.18 -24.61 -0.38
N ALA A 36 -10.41 -23.32 -0.71
CA ALA A 36 -9.46 -22.54 -1.48
C ALA A 36 -8.79 -21.53 -0.55
N ALA A 37 -7.49 -21.68 -0.40
CA ALA A 37 -6.57 -20.73 0.21
C ALA A 37 -6.65 -20.61 1.75
N ARG A 38 -6.33 -21.66 2.47
CA ARG A 38 -5.53 -21.48 3.66
C ARG A 38 -4.14 -21.05 3.16
N ALA A 39 -3.86 -19.72 3.19
CA ALA A 39 -2.51 -19.22 3.01
C ALA A 39 -1.59 -20.05 3.90
N ALA A 40 -0.44 -20.45 3.40
CA ALA A 40 0.58 -21.09 4.20
C ALA A 40 0.74 -20.24 5.47
N ASP A 41 0.72 -20.89 6.65
CA ASP A 41 1.09 -20.26 7.90
C ASP A 41 2.45 -19.60 7.64
N SER A 42 2.48 -18.26 7.51
CA SER A 42 3.74 -17.56 7.33
C SER A 42 4.52 -17.77 8.62
N GLU A 43 5.76 -18.23 8.54
CA GLU A 43 6.67 -18.30 9.69
C GLU A 43 7.00 -16.89 10.21
N ASP A 44 6.45 -15.84 9.58
CA ASP A 44 6.66 -14.43 9.90
C ASP A 44 6.11 -14.09 11.30
N GLU A 45 6.95 -13.53 12.14
CA GLU A 45 6.60 -13.16 13.52
C GLU A 45 5.74 -11.89 13.58
N TYR A 46 6.00 -10.92 12.69
CA TYR A 46 5.43 -9.57 12.74
C TYR A 46 4.54 -9.23 11.54
N ARG A 47 4.41 -10.09 10.54
CA ARG A 47 3.54 -9.79 9.41
C ARG A 47 2.10 -9.68 9.86
N ALA A 48 1.48 -8.52 9.57
CA ALA A 48 0.08 -8.25 9.91
C ALA A 48 -0.86 -9.30 9.29
N GLN A 49 -1.92 -9.64 10.00
CA GLN A 49 -2.92 -10.60 9.50
C GLN A 49 -3.91 -9.93 8.55
N TYR A 50 -4.32 -8.69 8.84
CA TYR A 50 -5.36 -8.02 8.05
C TYR A 50 -5.04 -6.56 7.67
N HIS A 51 -3.96 -5.98 8.18
CA HIS A 51 -3.44 -4.73 7.65
C HIS A 51 -2.58 -4.99 6.41
N PHE A 52 -2.56 -4.01 5.50
CA PHE A 52 -1.67 -4.07 4.35
C PHE A 52 -0.21 -4.02 4.80
N THR A 53 0.58 -5.02 4.42
CA THR A 53 2.05 -5.02 4.58
C THR A 53 2.69 -5.17 3.22
N VAL A 54 3.84 -4.51 3.01
CA VAL A 54 4.64 -4.75 1.81
C VAL A 54 5.05 -6.22 1.75
N PRO A 55 5.02 -6.86 0.56
CA PRO A 55 5.37 -8.28 0.46
C PRO A 55 6.79 -8.60 0.93
N ASP A 56 7.74 -7.71 0.63
CA ASP A 56 9.17 -7.83 0.95
C ASP A 56 9.83 -6.45 1.00
N HIS A 57 11.07 -6.39 1.47
CA HIS A 57 11.92 -5.20 1.51
C HIS A 57 11.24 -3.98 2.17
N TRP A 58 11.24 -2.81 1.51
CA TRP A 58 10.84 -1.54 2.11
C TRP A 58 9.65 -0.92 1.41
N LYS A 59 8.76 -0.35 2.22
CA LYS A 59 7.67 0.54 1.82
C LYS A 59 7.60 1.75 2.76
N ASN A 60 7.32 2.93 2.18
CA ASN A 60 6.87 4.09 2.96
C ASN A 60 5.55 4.65 2.40
N ASP A 61 5.51 5.84 1.87
CA ASP A 61 4.28 6.57 1.57
C ASP A 61 3.30 5.80 0.69
N PRO A 62 2.04 5.66 1.11
CA PRO A 62 0.95 5.30 0.23
C PRO A 62 0.76 6.38 -0.83
N GLN A 63 0.33 5.97 -2.04
CA GLN A 63 -0.03 6.90 -3.10
C GLN A 63 -1.54 6.81 -3.34
N ARG A 64 -2.16 7.93 -3.75
CA ARG A 64 -3.60 7.99 -3.96
C ARG A 64 -4.07 6.90 -4.91
N PRO A 65 -4.93 5.96 -4.46
CA PRO A 65 -5.54 4.97 -5.34
C PRO A 65 -6.39 5.61 -6.45
N VAL A 66 -6.41 4.98 -7.60
CA VAL A 66 -7.36 5.27 -8.67
C VAL A 66 -8.31 4.10 -8.87
N PHE A 67 -9.54 4.37 -9.32
CA PHE A 67 -10.52 3.33 -9.59
C PHE A 67 -10.57 3.06 -11.10
N VAL A 68 -10.13 1.86 -11.50
CA VAL A 68 -10.05 1.44 -12.90
C VAL A 68 -10.59 0.01 -13.00
N ASP A 69 -11.42 -0.26 -14.00
CA ASP A 69 -11.97 -1.60 -14.31
C ASP A 69 -12.61 -2.30 -13.10
N GLY A 70 -13.28 -1.53 -12.22
CA GLY A 70 -13.99 -2.06 -11.07
C GLY A 70 -13.11 -2.37 -9.85
N LYS A 71 -11.83 -1.99 -9.87
CA LYS A 71 -10.86 -2.20 -8.78
C LYS A 71 -10.22 -0.88 -8.37
N PHE A 72 -9.80 -0.77 -7.13
CA PHE A 72 -8.84 0.21 -6.67
C PHE A 72 -7.45 -0.23 -7.07
N HIS A 73 -6.72 0.60 -7.79
CA HIS A 73 -5.30 0.47 -8.06
C HIS A 73 -4.57 1.30 -7.01
N TYR A 74 -3.98 0.63 -6.04
CA TYR A 74 -3.28 1.22 -4.92
C TYR A 74 -1.78 1.17 -5.17
N TYR A 75 -1.17 2.34 -5.33
CA TYR A 75 0.27 2.46 -5.48
C TYR A 75 0.93 2.86 -4.16
N TYR A 76 2.20 2.50 -4.01
CA TYR A 76 3.00 2.89 -2.85
C TYR A 76 4.48 2.96 -3.21
N LEU A 77 5.24 3.75 -2.46
CA LEU A 77 6.68 3.79 -2.61
C LEU A 77 7.28 2.47 -2.11
N TYR A 78 8.08 1.87 -2.97
CA TYR A 78 8.72 0.58 -2.74
C TYR A 78 10.22 0.70 -3.04
N ASN A 79 11.07 0.00 -2.29
CA ASN A 79 12.49 -0.12 -2.56
C ASN A 79 12.94 -1.58 -2.45
N GLY A 80 13.01 -2.27 -3.58
CA GLY A 80 13.48 -3.66 -3.66
C GLY A 80 14.98 -3.85 -3.51
N ASP A 81 15.76 -2.75 -3.44
CA ASP A 81 17.20 -2.79 -3.13
C ASP A 81 17.45 -2.54 -1.62
N TYR A 82 16.41 -2.43 -0.78
CA TYR A 82 16.56 -2.20 0.66
C TYR A 82 17.22 -3.38 1.33
N ASP A 83 18.23 -3.12 2.16
CA ASP A 83 18.93 -4.11 2.97
C ASP A 83 19.22 -3.59 4.39
N ALA A 84 20.05 -4.31 5.16
CA ALA A 84 20.41 -3.94 6.53
C ALA A 84 21.12 -2.58 6.67
N ASP A 85 21.65 -2.00 5.58
CA ASP A 85 22.19 -0.64 5.58
C ASP A 85 21.23 0.31 4.84
N PRO A 86 20.27 0.93 5.54
CA PRO A 86 19.29 1.82 4.91
C PRO A 86 19.91 3.07 4.30
N THR A 87 21.19 3.38 4.62
CA THR A 87 21.88 4.55 4.06
C THR A 87 22.55 4.26 2.72
N ALA A 88 22.68 3.00 2.33
CA ALA A 88 23.32 2.58 1.08
C ALA A 88 22.34 2.40 -0.08
N ASN A 89 21.04 2.26 0.19
CA ASN A 89 20.02 1.83 -0.78
C ASN A 89 18.92 2.87 -0.93
N PHE A 90 19.29 4.06 -1.32
CA PHE A 90 18.31 5.09 -1.69
C PHE A 90 17.66 4.81 -3.04
N GLY A 91 16.49 5.37 -3.23
CA GLY A 91 15.73 5.32 -4.45
C GLY A 91 14.53 4.39 -4.33
N THR A 92 13.35 4.99 -4.45
CA THR A 92 12.06 4.30 -4.47
C THR A 92 11.53 4.23 -5.89
N GLU A 93 10.58 3.34 -6.08
CA GLU A 93 9.78 3.12 -7.26
C GLU A 93 8.32 2.93 -6.85
N TRP A 94 7.38 2.96 -7.78
CA TRP A 94 5.98 2.73 -7.45
C TRP A 94 5.61 1.28 -7.70
N ARG A 95 5.21 0.58 -6.64
CA ARG A 95 4.62 -0.77 -6.70
C ARG A 95 3.11 -0.68 -6.63
N LEU A 96 2.42 -1.61 -7.28
CA LEU A 96 0.98 -1.66 -7.39
C LEU A 96 0.42 -2.84 -6.60
N ALA A 97 -0.65 -2.58 -5.86
CA ALA A 97 -1.59 -3.60 -5.39
C ALA A 97 -3.00 -3.26 -5.85
N THR A 98 -3.83 -4.26 -6.14
CA THR A 98 -5.22 -4.04 -6.53
C THR A 98 -6.18 -4.58 -5.49
N SER A 99 -7.33 -3.92 -5.30
CA SER A 99 -8.36 -4.35 -4.35
C SER A 99 -9.76 -4.01 -4.87
N TYR A 100 -10.74 -4.88 -4.58
CA TYR A 100 -12.14 -4.61 -4.85
C TYR A 100 -12.83 -3.86 -3.71
N ASP A 101 -12.33 -3.99 -2.49
CA ASP A 101 -13.02 -3.61 -1.25
C ASP A 101 -12.18 -2.73 -0.30
N GLY A 102 -10.89 -2.54 -0.62
CA GLY A 102 -9.96 -1.80 0.22
C GLY A 102 -9.47 -2.58 1.45
N VAL A 103 -9.74 -3.88 1.54
CA VAL A 103 -9.31 -4.76 2.63
C VAL A 103 -8.37 -5.84 2.12
N VAL A 104 -8.81 -6.58 1.11
CA VAL A 104 -8.01 -7.63 0.49
C VAL A 104 -7.30 -7.03 -0.72
N PHE A 105 -5.98 -7.03 -0.68
CA PHE A 105 -5.13 -6.51 -1.74
C PHE A 105 -4.36 -7.63 -2.42
N ALA A 106 -4.22 -7.56 -3.73
CA ALA A 106 -3.41 -8.46 -4.54
C ALA A 106 -2.21 -7.69 -5.10
N ASP A 107 -1.00 -8.15 -4.80
CA ASP A 107 0.24 -7.55 -5.33
C ASP A 107 0.34 -7.77 -6.84
N GLN A 108 0.69 -6.71 -7.57
CA GLN A 108 0.82 -6.69 -9.03
C GLN A 108 2.27 -6.42 -9.49
N GLY A 109 3.20 -6.27 -8.55
CA GLY A 109 4.60 -5.92 -8.84
C GLY A 109 4.82 -4.43 -9.05
N VAL A 110 5.97 -4.07 -9.60
CA VAL A 110 6.38 -2.67 -9.83
C VAL A 110 5.69 -2.13 -11.07
N ALA A 111 4.96 -1.02 -10.91
CA ALA A 111 4.22 -0.34 -11.98
C ALA A 111 5.01 0.80 -12.63
N ALA A 112 5.89 1.45 -11.87
CA ALA A 112 6.76 2.51 -12.38
C ALA A 112 8.18 2.31 -11.80
N PRO A 113 9.07 1.66 -12.55
CA PRO A 113 10.40 1.29 -12.06
C PRO A 113 11.33 2.49 -11.97
N LYS A 114 12.12 2.52 -10.89
CA LYS A 114 13.27 3.44 -10.77
C LYS A 114 14.34 3.14 -11.82
N LYS A 115 15.27 4.07 -12.01
CA LYS A 115 16.38 3.94 -12.97
C LYS A 115 15.95 3.88 -14.46
N THR A 116 14.68 4.12 -14.76
CA THR A 116 14.15 4.14 -16.14
C THR A 116 14.71 5.31 -16.98
N ASN A 117 15.02 6.43 -16.34
CA ASN A 117 15.56 7.63 -17.00
C ASN A 117 16.65 8.31 -16.17
N ALA A 118 17.20 9.42 -16.66
CA ALA A 118 18.26 10.18 -16.00
C ALA A 118 17.87 10.76 -14.62
N ASN A 119 16.58 10.77 -14.27
CA ASN A 119 16.05 11.30 -13.01
C ASN A 119 16.03 10.26 -11.89
N TYR A 120 16.44 9.03 -12.19
CA TYR A 120 16.78 7.93 -11.30
C TYR A 120 15.60 7.28 -10.56
N ASP A 121 15.05 7.88 -9.52
CA ASP A 121 14.03 7.34 -8.62
C ASP A 121 12.68 8.03 -8.77
N LEU A 122 11.65 7.47 -8.14
CA LEU A 122 10.32 8.07 -8.07
C LEU A 122 9.94 8.20 -6.59
N TRP A 123 9.64 9.41 -6.16
CA TRP A 123 9.15 9.72 -4.82
C TRP A 123 7.62 9.85 -4.82
N SER A 124 7.06 10.42 -3.73
CA SER A 124 5.62 10.58 -3.64
C SER A 124 5.04 11.49 -4.72
N GLY A 125 3.79 11.21 -5.08
CA GLY A 125 3.06 11.89 -6.13
C GLY A 125 1.58 11.58 -6.12
N SER A 126 0.93 11.74 -7.26
CA SER A 126 -0.51 11.51 -7.42
C SER A 126 -0.83 10.94 -8.78
N ALA A 127 -1.57 9.83 -8.81
CA ALA A 127 -2.16 9.28 -10.02
C ALA A 127 -3.60 9.80 -10.21
N VAL A 128 -3.98 10.06 -11.45
CA VAL A 128 -5.34 10.46 -11.85
C VAL A 128 -5.74 9.77 -13.14
N VAL A 129 -7.03 9.52 -13.34
CA VAL A 129 -7.56 9.02 -14.61
C VAL A 129 -7.99 10.21 -15.48
N ASP A 130 -7.38 10.37 -16.63
CA ASP A 130 -7.71 11.42 -17.60
C ASP A 130 -8.84 10.97 -18.53
N HIS A 131 -10.07 10.97 -18.02
CA HIS A 131 -11.25 10.57 -18.80
C HIS A 131 -11.49 11.43 -20.03
N ALA A 132 -11.14 12.70 -19.98
CA ALA A 132 -11.36 13.67 -21.06
C ALA A 132 -10.23 13.73 -22.08
N ASN A 133 -9.16 12.95 -21.88
CA ASN A 133 -7.95 12.99 -22.73
C ASN A 133 -7.33 14.40 -22.83
N THR A 134 -7.31 15.11 -21.73
CA THR A 134 -6.74 16.47 -21.69
C THR A 134 -5.23 16.46 -21.93
N ALA A 135 -4.54 15.42 -21.47
CA ALA A 135 -3.11 15.21 -21.67
C ALA A 135 -2.77 14.62 -23.05
N GLY A 136 -3.75 14.14 -23.81
CA GLY A 136 -3.52 13.59 -25.16
C GLY A 136 -2.84 12.23 -25.20
N PHE A 137 -2.93 11.42 -24.10
CA PHE A 137 -2.39 10.06 -24.05
C PHE A 137 -3.42 8.99 -24.40
N GLY A 138 -4.68 9.38 -24.58
CA GLY A 138 -5.84 8.55 -24.77
C GLY A 138 -6.86 8.76 -23.64
N ALA A 139 -8.15 8.64 -23.96
CA ALA A 139 -9.21 8.75 -22.97
C ALA A 139 -9.11 7.58 -21.98
N GLY A 140 -9.13 7.88 -20.68
CA GLY A 140 -8.95 6.89 -19.62
C GLY A 140 -7.50 6.54 -19.30
N ALA A 141 -6.51 7.19 -19.92
CA ALA A 141 -5.12 7.04 -19.53
C ALA A 141 -4.95 7.40 -18.04
N VAL A 142 -4.17 6.61 -17.31
CA VAL A 142 -3.77 6.95 -15.95
C VAL A 142 -2.51 7.80 -16.02
N VAL A 143 -2.58 9.00 -15.46
CA VAL A 143 -1.49 9.98 -15.51
C VAL A 143 -0.97 10.22 -14.09
N MET A 144 0.34 10.16 -13.94
CA MET A 144 1.03 10.34 -12.68
C MET A 144 1.83 11.64 -12.72
N LEU A 145 1.59 12.55 -11.78
CA LEU A 145 2.51 13.62 -11.44
C LEU A 145 3.33 13.19 -10.24
N VAL A 146 4.63 13.06 -10.42
CA VAL A 146 5.51 12.43 -9.43
C VAL A 146 6.75 13.29 -9.19
N THR A 147 7.25 13.29 -7.96
CA THR A 147 8.53 13.90 -7.65
C THR A 147 9.67 12.99 -8.06
N GLN A 148 10.65 13.52 -8.77
CA GLN A 148 11.95 12.90 -9.03
C GLN A 148 13.08 13.92 -8.75
N MET A 149 14.31 13.43 -8.62
CA MET A 149 15.49 14.29 -8.62
C MET A 149 15.84 14.68 -10.08
N ASP A 150 15.94 15.97 -10.37
CA ASP A 150 16.22 16.47 -11.70
C ASP A 150 17.70 16.26 -12.07
N HIS A 151 18.02 15.26 -12.89
CA HIS A 151 19.35 14.89 -13.37
C HIS A 151 20.40 14.79 -12.24
N PRO A 152 20.17 14.00 -11.18
CA PRO A 152 21.06 13.94 -10.03
C PRO A 152 22.42 13.34 -10.41
N THR A 153 23.48 13.88 -9.82
CA THR A 153 24.81 13.24 -9.87
C THR A 153 24.82 11.93 -9.07
N LEU A 154 25.77 11.04 -9.32
CA LEU A 154 25.90 9.79 -8.55
C LEU A 154 25.97 10.03 -7.04
N ALA A 155 26.66 11.10 -6.60
CA ALA A 155 26.73 11.46 -5.18
C ALA A 155 25.37 11.93 -4.63
N GLN A 156 24.56 12.60 -5.43
CA GLN A 156 23.21 13.01 -5.06
C GLN A 156 22.25 11.81 -5.03
N GLN A 157 22.37 10.88 -5.98
CA GLN A 157 21.61 9.62 -5.96
C GLN A 157 21.89 8.83 -4.67
N ALA A 158 23.18 8.66 -4.32
CA ALA A 158 23.60 7.93 -3.13
C ALA A 158 23.11 8.53 -1.80
N ASN A 159 22.70 9.80 -1.78
CA ASN A 159 22.27 10.51 -0.57
C ASN A 159 20.84 11.11 -0.70
N ALA A 160 20.10 10.78 -1.76
CA ALA A 160 18.80 11.33 -2.08
C ALA A 160 18.73 12.88 -1.93
N SER A 161 19.77 13.58 -2.41
CA SER A 161 19.97 15.03 -2.19
C SER A 161 19.94 15.87 -3.45
N GLY A 162 19.48 15.31 -4.58
CA GLY A 162 19.31 16.01 -5.84
C GLY A 162 18.19 17.05 -5.82
N PRO A 163 18.15 17.98 -6.81
CA PRO A 163 17.05 18.95 -6.92
C PRO A 163 15.74 18.22 -7.18
N GLN A 164 14.76 18.38 -6.31
CA GLN A 164 13.42 17.81 -6.48
C GLN A 164 12.63 18.63 -7.51
N ALA A 165 11.94 17.97 -8.44
CA ALA A 165 11.03 18.59 -9.39
C ALA A 165 9.88 17.66 -9.72
N GLN A 166 8.84 18.15 -10.42
CA GLN A 166 7.66 17.32 -10.73
C GLN A 166 7.70 16.87 -12.18
N PHE A 167 7.62 15.55 -12.35
CA PHE A 167 7.67 14.89 -13.66
C PHE A 167 6.34 14.21 -13.96
N LEU A 168 6.07 14.07 -15.27
CA LEU A 168 4.85 13.43 -15.75
C LEU A 168 5.17 12.03 -16.26
N TRP A 169 4.44 11.06 -15.76
CA TRP A 169 4.43 9.68 -16.23
C TRP A 169 3.01 9.31 -16.65
N TYR A 170 2.83 8.33 -17.50
CA TYR A 170 1.52 7.88 -17.91
C TYR A 170 1.45 6.41 -18.25
N SER A 171 0.26 5.86 -18.12
CA SER A 171 -0.10 4.48 -18.46
C SER A 171 -1.28 4.51 -19.43
N THR A 172 -1.25 3.60 -20.41
CA THR A 172 -2.36 3.36 -21.36
C THR A 172 -2.94 1.96 -21.22
N ASP A 173 -2.55 1.23 -20.16
CA ASP A 173 -2.97 -0.14 -19.86
C ASP A 173 -3.72 -0.24 -18.52
N GLY A 174 -4.46 0.80 -18.17
CA GLY A 174 -5.25 0.84 -16.94
C GLY A 174 -4.42 1.13 -15.68
N GLY A 175 -3.20 1.67 -15.79
CA GLY A 175 -2.35 2.02 -14.66
C GLY A 175 -1.50 0.87 -14.14
N ARG A 176 -1.34 -0.21 -14.90
CA ARG A 176 -0.49 -1.34 -14.53
C ARG A 176 0.98 -1.02 -14.75
N ASN A 177 1.30 -0.35 -15.87
CA ASN A 177 2.66 0.01 -16.22
C ASN A 177 2.73 1.46 -16.65
N PHE A 178 3.68 2.21 -16.08
CA PHE A 178 3.91 3.62 -16.39
C PHE A 178 5.22 3.81 -17.12
N ARG A 179 5.26 4.88 -17.90
CA ARG A 179 6.46 5.35 -18.57
C ARG A 179 6.56 6.87 -18.47
N PRO A 180 7.78 7.43 -18.49
CA PRO A 180 7.95 8.88 -18.45
C PRO A 180 7.41 9.56 -19.73
N TYR A 181 6.80 10.73 -19.56
CA TYR A 181 6.42 11.60 -20.70
C TYR A 181 7.64 12.22 -21.36
N GLY A 182 8.71 12.43 -20.62
CA GLY A 182 9.98 12.97 -21.06
C GLY A 182 10.96 13.05 -19.90
N GLU A 183 12.15 13.57 -20.17
CA GLU A 183 13.19 13.71 -19.13
C GLU A 183 13.14 15.05 -18.40
N ALA A 184 12.48 16.07 -18.96
CA ALA A 184 12.35 17.39 -18.35
C ALA A 184 11.13 17.44 -17.39
N PRO A 185 11.23 18.15 -16.26
CA PRO A 185 10.11 18.34 -15.35
C PRO A 185 9.01 19.19 -15.98
N VAL A 186 7.75 18.85 -15.72
CA VAL A 186 6.59 19.68 -16.10
C VAL A 186 6.37 20.83 -15.12
N ILE A 187 6.87 20.70 -13.86
CA ILE A 187 6.96 21.80 -12.91
C ILE A 187 8.38 21.81 -12.35
N PRO A 188 9.26 22.68 -12.89
CA PRO A 188 10.65 22.77 -12.45
C PRO A 188 10.74 23.40 -11.05
N ASN A 189 11.79 23.02 -10.33
CA ASN A 189 12.12 23.62 -9.04
C ASN A 189 12.82 24.97 -9.22
N GLU A 190 12.27 26.02 -8.64
CA GLU A 190 12.81 27.38 -8.67
C GLU A 190 13.79 27.66 -7.52
N GLY A 191 14.52 26.64 -7.04
CA GLY A 191 15.54 26.78 -5.98
C GLY A 191 15.02 26.52 -4.56
N ARG A 192 13.96 25.74 -4.42
CA ARG A 192 13.46 25.28 -3.12
C ARG A 192 14.26 24.07 -2.63
N ALA A 193 14.51 24.03 -1.32
CA ALA A 193 15.21 22.90 -0.69
C ALA A 193 14.33 21.63 -0.67
N ASP A 194 13.04 21.80 -0.38
CA ASP A 194 12.01 20.77 -0.49
C ASP A 194 10.98 21.24 -1.51
N PHE A 195 10.62 20.36 -2.44
CA PHE A 195 9.67 20.66 -3.51
C PHE A 195 9.08 19.33 -4.01
N ARG A 196 8.09 18.74 -3.27
CA ARG A 196 7.68 17.37 -3.46
C ARG A 196 6.21 17.10 -3.16
N ASP A 197 5.83 15.83 -3.33
CA ASP A 197 4.55 15.23 -2.98
C ASP A 197 3.35 15.90 -3.69
N PRO A 198 3.35 15.96 -5.03
CA PRO A 198 2.29 16.63 -5.74
C PRO A 198 0.95 15.90 -5.58
N LYS A 199 -0.09 16.61 -5.14
CA LYS A 199 -1.47 16.15 -5.18
C LYS A 199 -2.19 16.75 -6.36
N VAL A 200 -2.78 15.91 -7.21
CA VAL A 200 -3.54 16.35 -8.38
C VAL A 200 -5.02 16.07 -8.21
N VAL A 201 -5.86 17.04 -8.48
CA VAL A 201 -7.32 16.92 -8.48
C VAL A 201 -7.94 17.59 -9.69
N TRP A 202 -9.08 17.08 -10.16
CA TRP A 202 -9.86 17.70 -11.22
C TRP A 202 -10.86 18.70 -10.65
N ASP A 203 -10.74 19.98 -11.03
CA ASP A 203 -11.73 21.01 -10.75
C ASP A 203 -12.80 20.99 -11.83
N ALA A 204 -13.86 20.22 -11.61
CA ALA A 204 -14.94 20.04 -12.58
C ALA A 204 -15.72 21.33 -12.84
N GLU A 205 -15.78 22.25 -11.87
CA GLU A 205 -16.49 23.55 -12.04
C GLU A 205 -15.78 24.45 -13.07
N ARG A 206 -14.45 24.31 -13.16
CA ARG A 206 -13.62 25.15 -14.03
C ARG A 206 -12.94 24.40 -15.16
N SER A 207 -13.22 23.08 -15.26
CA SER A 207 -12.68 22.17 -16.28
C SER A 207 -11.16 22.28 -16.42
N ARG A 208 -10.46 22.12 -15.30
CA ARG A 208 -9.00 22.16 -15.22
C ARG A 208 -8.43 21.31 -14.09
N TRP A 209 -7.19 20.99 -14.18
CA TRP A 209 -6.43 20.32 -13.14
C TRP A 209 -5.90 21.34 -12.12
N VAL A 210 -5.85 20.91 -10.86
CA VAL A 210 -5.21 21.64 -9.75
C VAL A 210 -4.16 20.72 -9.16
N ALA A 211 -2.95 21.24 -8.93
CA ALA A 211 -1.90 20.53 -8.21
C ALA A 211 -1.48 21.33 -6.99
N LEU A 212 -1.21 20.60 -5.88
CA LEU A 212 -0.64 21.10 -4.66
C LEU A 212 0.74 20.48 -4.49
N ILE A 213 1.75 21.28 -4.13
CA ILE A 213 3.13 20.82 -3.92
C ILE A 213 3.61 21.30 -2.55
N ALA A 214 4.14 20.38 -1.74
CA ALA A 214 4.72 20.70 -0.46
C ALA A 214 6.14 21.28 -0.60
N GLU A 215 6.42 22.35 0.15
CA GLU A 215 7.70 23.06 0.18
C GLU A 215 8.16 23.30 1.62
N ARG A 216 8.14 22.26 2.48
CA ARG A 216 8.51 22.27 3.90
C ARG A 216 7.65 23.18 4.77
N ASP A 217 7.67 24.52 4.51
CA ASP A 217 6.97 25.55 5.28
C ASP A 217 5.73 26.11 4.57
N ARG A 218 5.41 25.57 3.40
CA ARG A 218 4.27 26.01 2.57
C ARG A 218 3.75 24.92 1.64
N VAL A 219 2.56 25.14 1.11
CA VAL A 219 2.01 24.40 -0.01
C VAL A 219 1.70 25.35 -1.15
N SER A 220 2.28 25.15 -2.31
CA SER A 220 2.00 25.93 -3.51
C SER A 220 0.93 25.27 -4.36
N PHE A 221 0.01 26.09 -4.89
CA PHE A 221 -1.09 25.67 -5.74
C PHE A 221 -0.81 26.03 -7.20
N TYR A 222 -1.02 25.08 -8.07
CA TYR A 222 -0.86 25.21 -9.51
C TYR A 222 -2.15 24.83 -10.24
N THR A 223 -2.36 25.37 -11.42
CA THR A 223 -3.46 24.95 -12.31
C THR A 223 -2.93 24.60 -13.68
N SER A 224 -3.60 23.63 -14.35
CA SER A 224 -3.23 23.17 -15.68
C SER A 224 -4.48 22.82 -16.50
N PRO A 225 -4.52 23.11 -17.80
CA PRO A 225 -5.54 22.61 -18.71
C PRO A 225 -5.28 21.17 -19.19
N ASP A 226 -4.03 20.69 -19.12
CA ASP A 226 -3.53 19.54 -19.89
C ASP A 226 -2.56 18.62 -19.13
N LEU A 227 -2.39 18.79 -17.81
CA LEU A 227 -1.42 18.09 -16.94
C LEU A 227 0.07 18.33 -17.32
N LYS A 228 0.35 19.02 -18.42
CA LYS A 228 1.69 19.26 -18.96
C LYS A 228 2.18 20.69 -18.72
N THR A 229 1.25 21.63 -18.79
CA THR A 229 1.53 23.06 -18.64
C THR A 229 0.91 23.58 -17.36
N TRP A 230 1.74 24.00 -16.41
CA TRP A 230 1.31 24.39 -15.09
C TRP A 230 1.58 25.89 -14.82
N SER A 231 0.65 26.53 -14.12
CA SER A 231 0.77 27.91 -13.66
C SER A 231 0.55 27.98 -12.15
N ARG A 232 1.51 28.53 -11.42
CA ARG A 232 1.36 28.79 -9.98
C ARG A 232 0.32 29.88 -9.77
N VAL A 233 -0.62 29.66 -8.84
CA VAL A 233 -1.76 30.56 -8.61
C VAL A 233 -1.85 31.05 -7.18
N TRP A 234 -1.41 30.27 -6.19
CA TRP A 234 -1.51 30.63 -4.77
C TRP A 234 -0.55 29.82 -3.91
N GLU A 235 -0.37 30.21 -2.65
CA GLU A 235 0.35 29.43 -1.64
C GLU A 235 -0.31 29.53 -0.27
N TYR A 236 -0.31 28.43 0.47
CA TYR A 236 -0.53 28.37 1.88
C TYR A 236 0.82 28.44 2.59
N VAL A 237 0.94 29.32 3.60
CA VAL A 237 2.15 29.40 4.44
C VAL A 237 1.82 28.78 5.79
N ASN A 238 2.64 27.82 6.19
CA ASN A 238 2.52 27.07 7.43
C ASN A 238 2.54 27.98 8.66
N ARG A 239 1.69 27.71 9.62
CA ARG A 239 1.50 28.51 10.84
C ARG A 239 1.90 27.75 12.10
N GLY A 240 3.01 26.99 12.05
CA GLY A 240 3.63 26.42 13.24
C GLY A 240 3.29 24.97 13.55
N ILE A 241 2.90 24.18 12.54
CA ILE A 241 2.69 22.71 12.67
C ILE A 241 3.90 21.89 12.21
N GLY A 242 5.08 22.47 12.20
CA GLY A 242 6.31 21.78 11.78
C GLY A 242 6.51 21.72 10.27
N THR A 243 7.29 20.78 9.79
CA THR A 243 7.43 20.47 8.36
C THR A 243 6.13 19.88 7.83
N ILE A 244 5.72 20.30 6.64
CA ILE A 244 4.50 19.81 5.97
C ILE A 244 4.86 19.10 4.68
N GLU A 245 4.20 17.96 4.44
CA GLU A 245 4.40 17.03 3.32
C GLU A 245 3.05 16.51 2.83
N CYS A 246 3.00 15.77 1.74
CA CYS A 246 1.85 15.04 1.25
C CYS A 246 0.54 15.83 1.33
N PRO A 247 0.40 16.98 0.61
CA PRO A 247 -0.81 17.79 0.66
C PRO A 247 -2.02 17.05 0.07
N ASP A 248 -3.21 17.42 0.53
CA ASP A 248 -4.48 16.91 -0.03
C ASP A 248 -5.49 18.05 -0.21
N LEU A 249 -6.38 17.89 -1.20
CA LEU A 249 -7.48 18.81 -1.48
C LEU A 249 -8.68 18.03 -2.04
N PHE A 250 -9.84 18.16 -1.40
CA PHE A 250 -11.03 17.43 -1.84
C PHE A 250 -12.33 18.09 -1.37
N ARG A 251 -13.44 17.67 -1.97
CA ARG A 251 -14.79 18.05 -1.56
C ARG A 251 -15.47 16.90 -0.84
N ILE A 252 -16.27 17.23 0.17
CA ILE A 252 -17.08 16.25 0.88
C ILE A 252 -18.36 16.90 1.40
N ARG A 253 -19.47 16.12 1.39
CA ARG A 253 -20.75 16.54 1.93
C ARG A 253 -20.82 16.23 3.42
N ALA A 254 -21.22 17.22 4.21
CA ALA A 254 -21.51 17.04 5.61
C ALA A 254 -22.89 16.41 5.85
N ASP A 255 -23.12 15.91 7.05
CA ASP A 255 -24.38 15.33 7.52
C ASP A 255 -25.56 16.32 7.50
N ASP A 256 -25.30 17.64 7.52
CA ASP A 256 -26.31 18.68 7.34
C ASP A 256 -26.63 19.00 5.86
N GLY A 257 -26.00 18.28 4.92
CA GLY A 257 -26.16 18.43 3.48
C GLY A 257 -25.26 19.50 2.83
N SER A 258 -24.55 20.31 3.62
CA SER A 258 -23.60 21.28 3.08
C SER A 258 -22.36 20.58 2.48
N VAL A 259 -21.78 21.17 1.43
CA VAL A 259 -20.55 20.66 0.83
C VAL A 259 -19.40 21.58 1.18
N LYS A 260 -18.33 21.01 1.74
CA LYS A 260 -17.11 21.72 2.09
C LYS A 260 -15.95 21.27 1.23
N TRP A 261 -15.01 22.16 1.01
CA TRP A 261 -13.67 21.78 0.63
C TRP A 261 -12.86 21.47 1.89
N VAL A 262 -11.99 20.50 1.77
CA VAL A 262 -11.00 20.14 2.79
C VAL A 262 -9.62 20.30 2.17
N PHE A 263 -8.75 21.01 2.88
CA PHE A 263 -7.32 21.10 2.61
C PHE A 263 -6.59 20.37 3.73
N GLY A 264 -5.68 19.47 3.39
CA GLY A 264 -4.95 18.66 4.34
C GLY A 264 -3.45 18.59 4.03
N VAL A 265 -2.65 18.24 5.03
CA VAL A 265 -1.20 17.98 4.92
C VAL A 265 -0.76 16.96 5.95
N SER A 266 0.23 16.14 5.64
CA SER A 266 1.00 15.42 6.65
C SER A 266 1.96 16.42 7.32
N ALA A 267 1.90 16.54 8.66
CA ALA A 267 2.64 17.53 9.41
C ALA A 267 3.50 16.89 10.49
N ASN A 268 4.73 17.36 10.62
CA ASN A 268 5.60 16.99 11.74
C ASN A 268 5.50 18.05 12.83
N GLY A 269 4.45 17.94 13.65
CA GLY A 269 4.09 18.95 14.66
C GLY A 269 4.82 18.84 16.00
N TYR A 270 5.69 17.86 16.19
CA TYR A 270 6.29 17.60 17.51
C TYR A 270 7.04 18.78 18.12
N ALA A 271 7.70 19.59 17.30
CA ALA A 271 8.43 20.76 17.80
C ALA A 271 7.52 21.83 18.42
N THR A 272 6.23 21.80 18.12
CA THR A 272 5.21 22.73 18.61
C THR A 272 4.18 22.04 19.52
N ASN A 273 4.47 20.81 19.94
CA ASN A 273 3.58 19.95 20.75
C ASN A 273 2.26 19.60 20.05
N GLU A 274 2.30 19.52 18.71
CA GLU A 274 1.21 19.04 17.88
C GLU A 274 1.49 17.60 17.40
N PRO A 275 0.51 16.83 16.97
CA PRO A 275 0.73 15.51 16.39
C PRO A 275 1.64 15.53 15.15
N ALA A 276 2.27 14.41 14.83
CA ALA A 276 2.97 14.20 13.57
C ALA A 276 2.15 13.24 12.68
N THR A 277 0.99 13.74 12.22
CA THR A 277 0.03 13.00 11.40
C THR A 277 -0.63 13.94 10.40
N PHE A 278 -1.88 13.68 10.02
CA PHE A 278 -2.60 14.45 9.01
C PHE A 278 -3.39 15.61 9.66
N ALA A 279 -2.90 16.83 9.43
CA ALA A 279 -3.58 18.07 9.76
C ALA A 279 -4.53 18.49 8.64
N TYR A 280 -5.73 18.99 8.97
CA TYR A 280 -6.68 19.45 7.94
C TYR A 280 -7.49 20.67 8.39
N TRP A 281 -8.04 21.35 7.38
CA TRP A 281 -8.97 22.48 7.53
C TRP A 281 -10.17 22.26 6.62
N THR A 282 -11.35 22.64 7.09
CA THR A 282 -12.53 22.82 6.24
C THR A 282 -12.59 24.26 5.73
N GLY A 283 -13.24 24.46 4.58
CA GLY A 283 -13.35 25.78 3.99
C GLY A 283 -14.00 25.80 2.61
N SER A 284 -13.59 26.77 1.81
CA SER A 284 -14.00 26.91 0.42
C SER A 284 -12.79 27.14 -0.49
N PHE A 285 -12.82 26.60 -1.69
CA PHE A 285 -11.80 26.78 -2.72
C PHE A 285 -12.43 27.40 -3.95
N ASP A 286 -11.90 28.55 -4.36
CA ASP A 286 -12.42 29.32 -5.52
C ASP A 286 -11.80 28.95 -6.85
N GLY A 287 -10.99 27.87 -6.87
CA GLY A 287 -10.20 27.42 -7.99
C GLY A 287 -8.77 27.97 -8.02
N THR A 288 -8.46 28.96 -7.24
CA THR A 288 -7.12 29.56 -7.09
C THR A 288 -6.63 29.53 -5.66
N SER A 289 -7.45 29.94 -4.69
CA SER A 289 -7.09 30.09 -3.29
C SER A 289 -8.06 29.35 -2.38
N PHE A 290 -7.59 29.00 -1.18
CA PHE A 290 -8.39 28.36 -0.16
C PHE A 290 -8.73 29.35 0.96
N ALA A 291 -10.03 29.48 1.27
CA ALA A 291 -10.54 30.25 2.39
C ALA A 291 -10.92 29.31 3.53
N PHE A 292 -10.22 29.45 4.66
CA PHE A 292 -10.35 28.57 5.83
C PHE A 292 -11.59 28.94 6.67
N ASP A 293 -12.35 27.96 7.14
CA ASP A 293 -13.42 28.16 8.12
C ASP A 293 -12.85 28.51 9.53
N GLN A 294 -11.60 28.08 9.81
CA GLN A 294 -10.93 28.29 11.10
C GLN A 294 -9.41 28.39 10.89
N ASP A 295 -8.72 29.10 11.79
CA ASP A 295 -7.26 29.32 11.69
C ASP A 295 -6.46 28.07 12.09
N ALA A 296 -6.86 27.40 13.20
CA ALA A 296 -6.18 26.21 13.69
C ALA A 296 -6.58 24.97 12.87
N PRO A 297 -5.65 24.04 12.63
CA PRO A 297 -6.00 22.75 12.02
C PRO A 297 -6.81 21.89 12.98
N GLN A 298 -7.47 20.89 12.39
CA GLN A 298 -7.92 19.70 13.07
C GLN A 298 -7.00 18.54 12.66
N TRP A 299 -7.00 17.47 13.45
CA TRP A 299 -6.16 16.31 13.23
C TRP A 299 -7.02 15.09 12.98
N LEU A 300 -6.70 14.33 11.93
CA LEU A 300 -7.46 13.13 11.56
C LEU A 300 -7.02 11.91 12.39
N ASP A 301 -5.79 11.94 12.90
CA ASP A 301 -5.22 10.93 13.79
C ASP A 301 -4.34 11.61 14.84
N HIS A 302 -4.25 11.05 16.03
CA HIS A 302 -3.46 11.56 17.15
C HIS A 302 -2.37 10.59 17.61
N GLY A 303 -2.25 9.43 16.95
CA GLY A 303 -1.22 8.43 17.20
C GLY A 303 0.16 8.88 16.70
N PHE A 304 1.13 8.00 16.83
CA PHE A 304 2.50 8.26 16.38
C PHE A 304 2.76 7.77 14.96
N ASP A 305 1.91 6.87 14.43
CA ASP A 305 2.16 6.14 13.20
C ASP A 305 0.94 6.20 12.26
N TRP A 306 0.72 7.37 11.66
CA TRP A 306 -0.23 7.57 10.58
C TRP A 306 0.22 8.74 9.70
N TYR A 307 1.30 8.53 8.94
CA TYR A 307 1.98 9.57 8.19
C TYR A 307 1.89 9.34 6.68
N GLY A 308 2.25 10.35 5.86
CA GLY A 308 2.17 10.28 4.41
C GLY A 308 0.75 9.96 3.91
N ALA A 309 -0.27 10.27 4.69
CA ALA A 309 -1.63 9.82 4.45
C ALA A 309 -2.20 10.36 3.13
N VAL A 310 -2.94 9.51 2.44
CA VAL A 310 -3.64 9.84 1.20
C VAL A 310 -5.13 9.59 1.34
N THR A 311 -5.92 10.40 0.63
CA THR A 311 -7.37 10.20 0.57
C THR A 311 -7.86 10.10 -0.86
N TRP A 312 -8.94 9.33 -1.09
CA TRP A 312 -9.58 9.19 -2.40
C TRP A 312 -11.09 9.06 -2.27
N GLU A 313 -11.79 9.45 -3.32
CA GLU A 313 -13.24 9.43 -3.39
C GLU A 313 -13.80 8.02 -3.55
N ASP A 314 -15.00 7.80 -3.00
CA ASP A 314 -15.82 6.64 -3.33
C ASP A 314 -16.28 6.74 -4.79
N PRO A 315 -16.12 5.70 -5.61
CA PRO A 315 -16.45 5.76 -7.04
C PRO A 315 -17.96 5.87 -7.31
N VAL A 316 -18.79 5.51 -6.33
CA VAL A 316 -20.27 5.54 -6.45
C VAL A 316 -20.85 6.79 -5.82
N ALA A 317 -20.29 7.26 -4.70
CA ALA A 317 -20.79 8.38 -3.91
C ALA A 317 -19.65 9.37 -3.56
N PRO A 318 -19.00 10.01 -4.56
CA PRO A 318 -17.73 10.73 -4.39
C PRO A 318 -17.80 11.95 -3.47
N LEU A 319 -18.99 12.50 -3.20
CA LEU A 319 -19.16 13.59 -2.25
C LEU A 319 -19.60 13.13 -0.86
N ASP A 320 -20.15 11.91 -0.72
CA ASP A 320 -20.77 11.46 0.52
C ASP A 320 -19.84 10.59 1.36
N ARG A 321 -18.87 9.95 0.72
CA ARG A 321 -17.84 9.10 1.33
C ARG A 321 -16.49 9.35 0.71
N ARG A 322 -15.47 9.21 1.54
CA ARG A 322 -14.08 9.23 1.13
C ARG A 322 -13.32 8.16 1.87
N TYR A 323 -12.32 7.62 1.25
CA TYR A 323 -11.43 6.66 1.89
C TYR A 323 -10.09 7.30 2.21
N ALA A 324 -9.39 6.74 3.19
CA ALA A 324 -8.04 7.15 3.56
C ALA A 324 -7.20 5.97 4.02
N VAL A 325 -5.90 6.09 3.81
CA VAL A 325 -4.88 5.20 4.36
C VAL A 325 -3.65 6.02 4.72
N GLY A 326 -2.94 5.62 5.77
CA GLY A 326 -1.69 6.24 6.18
C GLY A 326 -0.60 5.19 6.40
N TRP A 327 0.63 5.55 6.15
CA TRP A 327 1.79 4.74 6.50
C TRP A 327 1.88 4.61 8.02
N MET A 328 1.77 3.38 8.52
CA MET A 328 1.90 3.09 9.94
C MET A 328 3.37 2.97 10.31
N ASN A 329 4.03 4.11 10.34
CA ASN A 329 5.40 4.24 10.81
C ASN A 329 5.74 5.72 11.10
N ASN A 330 6.98 5.96 11.54
CA ASN A 330 7.46 7.30 11.86
C ASN A 330 8.93 7.42 11.48
N TRP A 331 9.30 8.49 10.78
CA TRP A 331 10.67 8.73 10.32
C TRP A 331 11.73 8.72 11.44
N ASP A 332 11.37 9.00 12.69
CA ASP A 332 12.31 8.97 13.82
C ASP A 332 12.85 7.56 14.11
N TYR A 333 12.13 6.49 13.71
CA TYR A 333 12.50 5.10 13.97
C TYR A 333 12.18 4.12 12.84
N ALA A 334 11.74 4.61 11.69
CA ALA A 334 11.25 3.78 10.59
C ALA A 334 12.23 2.68 10.16
N HIS A 335 13.53 2.96 10.22
CA HIS A 335 14.58 2.02 9.86
C HIS A 335 15.01 1.09 11.02
N SER A 336 14.39 1.22 12.19
CA SER A 336 14.76 0.45 13.40
C SER A 336 13.66 -0.51 13.83
N THR A 337 12.71 -0.84 12.96
CA THR A 337 11.66 -1.81 13.25
C THR A 337 12.23 -3.23 13.19
N PRO A 338 11.73 -4.18 14.00
CA PRO A 338 12.25 -5.54 14.01
C PRO A 338 11.86 -6.37 12.78
N THR A 339 10.89 -5.91 12.01
CA THR A 339 10.29 -6.64 10.88
C THR A 339 11.27 -6.97 9.77
N TRP A 340 12.28 -6.11 9.54
CA TRP A 340 13.30 -6.37 8.52
C TRP A 340 14.20 -7.56 8.89
N GLU A 341 14.71 -7.55 10.13
CA GLU A 341 15.61 -8.61 10.60
C GLU A 341 14.88 -9.94 10.81
N SER A 342 13.61 -9.91 11.21
CA SER A 342 12.80 -11.09 11.48
C SER A 342 12.19 -11.67 10.21
N ASP A 343 11.51 -10.85 9.42
CA ASP A 343 10.55 -11.29 8.41
C ASP A 343 10.89 -10.80 7.00
N GLY A 344 12.01 -10.06 6.81
CA GLY A 344 12.50 -9.59 5.52
C GLY A 344 11.64 -8.48 4.87
N PHE A 345 10.81 -7.79 5.64
CA PHE A 345 10.03 -6.64 5.17
C PHE A 345 10.07 -5.47 6.16
N ASN A 346 9.81 -4.27 5.66
CA ASN A 346 9.58 -3.10 6.50
C ASN A 346 8.57 -2.16 5.81
N GLY A 347 7.39 -2.05 6.39
CA GLY A 347 6.34 -1.15 5.95
C GLY A 347 4.95 -1.78 6.01
N THR A 348 4.07 -1.11 6.77
CA THR A 348 2.67 -1.48 7.00
C THR A 348 1.83 -0.22 6.85
N ASP A 349 0.61 -0.33 6.33
CA ASP A 349 -0.37 0.74 6.34
C ASP A 349 -1.45 0.53 7.40
N SER A 350 -2.16 1.60 7.73
CA SER A 350 -3.40 1.51 8.50
C SER A 350 -4.45 0.69 7.74
N ILE A 351 -5.46 0.23 8.44
CA ILE A 351 -6.67 -0.23 7.76
C ILE A 351 -7.19 0.89 6.82
N THR A 352 -7.79 0.53 5.70
CA THR A 352 -8.52 1.52 4.90
C THR A 352 -9.68 2.07 5.72
N ARG A 353 -9.74 3.38 5.84
CA ARG A 353 -10.75 4.09 6.61
C ARG A 353 -11.78 4.75 5.70
N GLU A 354 -13.05 4.70 6.10
CA GLU A 354 -14.11 5.52 5.53
C GLU A 354 -14.14 6.86 6.26
N ILE A 355 -14.02 7.95 5.51
CA ILE A 355 -14.03 9.33 6.02
C ILE A 355 -15.38 9.96 5.68
N ARG A 356 -16.00 10.57 6.68
CA ARG A 356 -17.22 11.37 6.54
C ARG A 356 -17.06 12.73 7.20
N LEU A 357 -17.82 13.71 6.77
CA LEU A 357 -17.85 15.02 7.38
C LEU A 357 -19.10 15.17 8.26
N LYS A 358 -18.90 15.48 9.53
CA LYS A 358 -19.98 15.75 10.48
C LYS A 358 -19.91 17.18 11.00
N ARG A 359 -21.09 17.73 11.33
CA ARG A 359 -21.20 19.05 11.93
C ARG A 359 -21.32 18.96 13.45
N TYR A 360 -20.43 19.61 14.15
CA TYR A 360 -20.45 19.75 15.63
C TYR A 360 -20.62 21.23 16.00
N GLY A 361 -21.86 21.66 16.27
CA GLY A 361 -22.17 23.06 16.53
C GLY A 361 -21.89 23.95 15.31
N SER A 362 -20.89 24.81 15.40
CA SER A 362 -20.44 25.68 14.29
C SER A 362 -19.28 25.11 13.50
N THR A 363 -18.67 24.00 13.94
CA THR A 363 -17.46 23.40 13.35
C THR A 363 -17.84 22.16 12.53
N PHE A 364 -17.14 21.96 11.41
CA PHE A 364 -17.19 20.73 10.64
C PHE A 364 -15.93 19.91 10.94
N SER A 365 -16.12 18.63 11.25
CA SER A 365 -14.99 17.73 11.54
C SER A 365 -15.10 16.45 10.70
N LEU A 366 -13.97 15.98 10.21
CA LEU A 366 -13.88 14.65 9.62
C LEU A 366 -13.99 13.61 10.74
N VAL A 367 -14.73 12.54 10.47
CA VAL A 367 -14.78 11.33 11.28
C VAL A 367 -14.27 10.16 10.45
N SER A 368 -13.61 9.23 11.11
CA SER A 368 -12.86 8.15 10.48
C SER A 368 -13.26 6.80 11.09
N GLN A 369 -13.69 5.87 10.27
CA GLN A 369 -14.07 4.52 10.70
C GLN A 369 -13.42 3.48 9.79
N PRO A 370 -13.13 2.27 10.28
CA PRO A 370 -12.75 1.17 9.41
C PRO A 370 -13.81 0.96 8.31
N VAL A 371 -13.37 0.64 7.09
CA VAL A 371 -14.33 0.34 6.01
C VAL A 371 -15.22 -0.83 6.37
N ALA A 372 -16.49 -0.77 5.98
CA ALA A 372 -17.46 -1.82 6.27
C ALA A 372 -17.06 -3.20 5.72
N ALA A 373 -16.29 -3.23 4.64
CA ALA A 373 -15.78 -4.45 4.02
C ALA A 373 -14.90 -5.29 4.96
N LEU A 374 -14.32 -4.70 6.02
CA LEU A 374 -13.54 -5.43 7.02
C LEU A 374 -14.34 -6.58 7.66
N ALA A 375 -15.65 -6.44 7.78
CA ALA A 375 -16.51 -7.50 8.29
C ALA A 375 -16.52 -8.78 7.43
N SER A 376 -16.11 -8.70 6.15
CA SER A 376 -16.08 -9.86 5.24
C SER A 376 -14.99 -10.89 5.59
N ILE A 377 -13.97 -10.47 6.30
CA ILE A 377 -12.86 -11.32 6.74
C ILE A 377 -12.97 -11.72 8.22
N ALA A 378 -14.08 -11.39 8.89
CA ALA A 378 -14.33 -11.85 10.26
C ALA A 378 -14.49 -13.39 10.29
N THR A 379 -13.80 -14.04 11.23
CA THR A 379 -13.78 -15.49 11.39
C THR A 379 -14.58 -15.93 12.60
N THR A 380 -14.38 -15.27 13.72
CA THR A 380 -14.99 -15.59 15.02
C THR A 380 -15.48 -14.32 15.69
N ARG A 381 -16.60 -14.38 16.38
CA ARG A 381 -17.09 -13.30 17.23
C ARG A 381 -17.42 -13.85 18.61
N ALA A 382 -16.78 -13.32 19.64
CA ALA A 382 -17.13 -13.52 21.02
C ALA A 382 -17.98 -12.35 21.50
N ASP A 383 -19.19 -12.66 21.99
CA ASP A 383 -20.09 -11.70 22.61
C ASP A 383 -20.01 -11.88 24.14
N LEU A 384 -19.42 -10.92 24.82
CA LEU A 384 -19.22 -10.94 26.26
C LEU A 384 -20.34 -10.23 27.03
N GLY A 385 -21.26 -9.56 26.30
CA GLY A 385 -22.37 -8.77 26.87
C GLY A 385 -21.88 -7.61 27.74
N ASP A 386 -22.63 -7.29 28.79
CA ASP A 386 -22.29 -6.21 29.70
C ASP A 386 -21.26 -6.67 30.75
N VAL A 387 -20.11 -6.06 30.78
CA VAL A 387 -19.01 -6.35 31.72
C VAL A 387 -18.73 -5.12 32.58
N THR A 388 -18.99 -5.23 33.90
CA THR A 388 -18.64 -4.18 34.84
C THR A 388 -17.30 -4.48 35.51
N VAL A 389 -16.40 -3.49 35.49
CA VAL A 389 -15.10 -3.56 36.14
C VAL A 389 -14.93 -2.46 37.16
N ASP A 390 -14.38 -2.81 38.34
CA ASP A 390 -13.91 -1.90 39.38
C ASP A 390 -12.50 -2.37 39.78
N GLY A 391 -11.49 -1.65 39.36
CA GLY A 391 -10.10 -2.08 39.42
C GLY A 391 -9.64 -2.73 38.12
N PHE A 392 -9.32 -4.05 38.14
CA PHE A 392 -8.68 -4.74 37.03
C PHE A 392 -9.31 -6.11 36.78
N LEU A 393 -9.58 -6.43 35.50
CA LEU A 393 -10.24 -7.67 35.08
C LEU A 393 -9.59 -8.25 33.81
N PRO A 394 -8.74 -9.31 33.91
CA PRO A 394 -8.32 -10.05 32.73
C PRO A 394 -9.51 -10.75 32.07
N LEU A 395 -9.57 -10.71 30.74
CA LEU A 395 -10.55 -11.45 29.97
C LEU A 395 -10.06 -12.88 29.69
N ALA A 396 -10.97 -13.82 29.56
CA ALA A 396 -10.66 -15.19 29.12
C ALA A 396 -10.62 -15.24 27.59
N TYR A 397 -9.69 -14.46 27.01
CA TYR A 397 -9.48 -14.35 25.57
C TYR A 397 -7.98 -14.18 25.30
N GLU A 398 -7.50 -14.84 24.25
CA GLU A 398 -6.15 -14.77 23.73
C GLU A 398 -6.20 -14.60 22.22
N GLY A 399 -5.44 -13.64 21.65
CA GLY A 399 -5.37 -13.42 20.21
C GLY A 399 -4.47 -12.23 19.82
N ASP A 400 -4.05 -12.20 18.56
CA ASP A 400 -3.12 -11.18 18.03
C ASP A 400 -3.69 -10.40 16.84
N ALA A 401 -4.89 -10.78 16.32
CA ALA A 401 -5.54 -10.14 15.17
C ALA A 401 -7.07 -10.04 15.36
N TYR A 402 -7.54 -8.95 15.98
CA TYR A 402 -8.93 -8.82 16.40
C TYR A 402 -9.39 -7.36 16.50
N GLN A 403 -10.70 -7.18 16.59
CA GLN A 403 -11.37 -5.94 16.99
C GLN A 403 -12.03 -6.11 18.34
N VAL A 404 -11.88 -5.11 19.23
CA VAL A 404 -12.72 -4.95 20.41
C VAL A 404 -13.68 -3.79 20.19
N GLU A 405 -14.96 -3.96 20.54
CA GLU A 405 -15.97 -2.92 20.43
C GLU A 405 -16.90 -2.92 21.65
N ALA A 406 -17.17 -1.75 22.21
CA ALA A 406 -18.08 -1.56 23.32
C ALA A 406 -18.55 -0.10 23.47
N ASP A 407 -19.75 0.08 24.04
CA ASP A 407 -20.16 1.33 24.66
C ASP A 407 -19.77 1.31 26.13
N VAL A 408 -19.00 2.27 26.59
CA VAL A 408 -18.51 2.31 27.99
C VAL A 408 -19.16 3.42 28.75
N THR A 409 -19.72 3.14 29.94
CA THR A 409 -20.34 4.13 30.84
C THR A 409 -19.75 4.10 32.22
N TRP A 410 -19.66 5.26 32.86
CA TRP A 410 -19.18 5.43 34.23
C TRP A 410 -19.75 6.67 34.91
N GLN A 411 -19.58 6.78 36.24
CA GLN A 411 -20.01 7.95 37.01
C GLN A 411 -18.88 8.61 37.76
N THR A 412 -17.96 7.82 38.33
CA THR A 412 -16.91 8.32 39.22
C THR A 412 -15.52 7.89 38.82
N ALA A 413 -15.40 6.97 37.86
CA ALA A 413 -14.10 6.53 37.41
C ALA A 413 -13.32 7.67 36.73
N SER A 414 -12.01 7.71 37.03
CA SER A 414 -11.10 8.76 36.57
C SER A 414 -10.16 8.30 35.45
N ASN A 415 -10.05 6.99 35.26
CA ASN A 415 -9.31 6.38 34.16
C ASN A 415 -9.89 5.00 33.85
N ILE A 416 -10.31 4.80 32.61
CA ILE A 416 -10.99 3.59 32.14
C ILE A 416 -10.35 3.14 30.85
N GLY A 417 -10.17 1.83 30.66
CA GLY A 417 -9.61 1.36 29.40
C GLY A 417 -9.32 -0.12 29.35
N LEU A 418 -8.43 -0.49 28.43
CA LEU A 418 -7.99 -1.85 28.16
C LEU A 418 -6.46 -1.96 28.14
N GLN A 419 -5.97 -3.08 28.62
CA GLN A 419 -4.62 -3.57 28.30
C GLN A 419 -4.72 -4.57 27.14
N LEU A 420 -3.96 -4.35 26.10
CA LEU A 420 -3.93 -5.12 24.86
C LEU A 420 -2.54 -5.68 24.65
N ARG A 421 -2.40 -6.77 23.88
CA ARG A 421 -1.12 -7.44 23.66
C ARG A 421 -0.42 -7.70 25.01
N ARG A 422 -1.16 -8.26 25.94
CA ARG A 422 -0.75 -8.39 27.32
C ARG A 422 -0.06 -9.72 27.57
N SER A 423 1.16 -9.68 28.15
CA SER A 423 1.87 -10.87 28.59
C SER A 423 1.14 -11.57 29.75
N ALA A 424 1.36 -12.88 29.89
CA ALA A 424 0.73 -13.68 30.96
C ALA A 424 1.03 -13.16 32.38
N ASP A 425 2.22 -12.60 32.62
CA ASP A 425 2.61 -11.96 33.87
C ASP A 425 2.17 -10.50 34.01
N GLY A 426 1.61 -9.92 32.94
CA GLY A 426 1.11 -8.55 32.86
C GLY A 426 2.17 -7.46 32.88
N THR A 427 3.44 -7.79 32.69
CA THR A 427 4.52 -6.79 32.68
C THR A 427 4.66 -6.07 31.36
N ARG A 428 4.21 -6.68 30.25
CA ARG A 428 4.17 -6.09 28.92
C ARG A 428 2.73 -5.95 28.46
N HIS A 429 2.36 -4.81 27.96
CA HIS A 429 1.04 -4.51 27.41
C HIS A 429 1.05 -3.13 26.75
N ALA A 430 0.07 -2.85 25.89
CA ALA A 430 -0.32 -1.51 25.48
C ALA A 430 -1.60 -1.10 26.22
N ASP A 431 -1.68 0.13 26.71
CA ASP A 431 -2.87 0.66 27.35
C ASP A 431 -3.63 1.58 26.40
N VAL A 432 -4.93 1.36 26.23
CA VAL A 432 -5.86 2.28 25.63
C VAL A 432 -6.82 2.77 26.68
N GLY A 433 -6.95 4.09 26.85
CA GLY A 433 -7.80 4.58 27.92
C GLY A 433 -8.33 5.98 27.71
N VAL A 434 -9.32 6.29 28.54
CA VAL A 434 -9.98 7.59 28.66
C VAL A 434 -9.89 8.07 30.09
N THR A 435 -9.42 9.31 30.27
CA THR A 435 -9.40 10.01 31.56
C THR A 435 -10.48 11.10 31.56
N GLU A 436 -10.55 11.89 32.63
CA GLU A 436 -11.46 13.05 32.73
C GLU A 436 -11.19 14.12 31.65
N THR A 437 -9.97 14.20 31.09
CA THR A 437 -9.54 15.32 30.25
C THR A 437 -8.89 14.92 28.93
N TYR A 438 -8.53 13.66 28.76
CA TYR A 438 -7.90 13.18 27.54
C TYR A 438 -8.14 11.67 27.31
N ALA A 439 -8.11 11.27 26.05
CA ALA A 439 -7.97 9.88 25.63
C ALA A 439 -6.53 9.59 25.24
N TYR A 440 -6.08 8.32 25.32
CA TYR A 440 -4.69 7.97 25.06
C TYR A 440 -4.52 6.54 24.55
N LEU A 441 -3.41 6.36 23.83
CA LEU A 441 -2.81 5.05 23.53
C LEU A 441 -1.36 5.07 24.05
N ASN A 442 -1.04 4.19 24.99
CA ASN A 442 0.29 4.05 25.60
C ASN A 442 0.87 2.67 25.24
N ARG A 443 1.97 2.67 24.51
CA ARG A 443 2.73 1.48 24.09
C ARG A 443 4.06 1.30 24.83
N GLY A 444 4.30 2.11 25.87
CA GLY A 444 5.57 2.15 26.57
C GLY A 444 5.97 0.85 27.27
N GLN A 445 5.01 -0.06 27.51
CA GLN A 445 5.25 -1.37 28.10
C GLN A 445 5.37 -2.49 27.06
N THR A 446 5.36 -2.20 25.78
CA THR A 446 5.55 -3.19 24.71
C THR A 446 7.03 -3.43 24.35
N GLY A 447 7.94 -2.61 24.90
CA GLY A 447 9.37 -2.66 24.58
C GLY A 447 9.76 -1.94 23.28
N TYR A 448 8.81 -1.41 22.52
CA TYR A 448 9.06 -0.66 21.29
C TYR A 448 8.12 0.57 21.20
N PRO A 449 8.64 1.68 20.68
CA PRO A 449 10.03 1.97 20.35
C PRO A 449 10.85 2.18 21.62
N ALA A 450 11.89 1.37 21.81
CA ALA A 450 12.69 1.39 23.03
C ALA A 450 13.34 2.76 23.31
N GLY A 451 13.14 3.28 24.52
CA GLY A 451 13.80 4.51 25.00
C GLY A 451 13.35 5.80 24.32
N THR A 452 12.24 5.80 23.59
CA THR A 452 11.70 7.01 22.95
C THR A 452 10.69 7.71 23.86
N TRP A 453 10.54 9.03 23.66
CA TRP A 453 9.48 9.81 24.29
C TRP A 453 8.09 9.54 23.68
N LYS A 454 8.02 8.81 22.56
CA LYS A 454 6.80 8.46 21.82
C LYS A 454 6.11 7.21 22.37
N SER A 455 6.05 7.09 23.67
CA SER A 455 5.39 5.95 24.33
C SER A 455 3.87 6.14 24.48
N GLU A 456 3.39 7.38 24.69
CA GLU A 456 1.99 7.67 24.93
C GLU A 456 1.52 8.85 24.06
N SER A 457 0.58 8.59 23.15
CA SER A 457 -0.13 9.62 22.39
C SER A 457 -1.40 10.04 23.15
N ARG A 458 -1.73 11.32 23.11
CA ARG A 458 -2.90 11.90 23.80
C ARG A 458 -3.69 12.82 22.89
N THR A 459 -5.01 12.83 23.08
CA THR A 459 -5.88 13.85 22.52
C THR A 459 -6.77 14.42 23.62
N PRO A 460 -7.02 15.74 23.67
CA PRO A 460 -8.03 16.31 24.55
C PRO A 460 -9.39 15.65 24.28
N PHE A 461 -9.98 15.10 25.32
CA PHE A 461 -11.26 14.41 25.28
C PHE A 461 -12.00 14.67 26.56
N SER A 462 -13.32 14.92 26.47
CA SER A 462 -14.19 15.04 27.63
C SER A 462 -15.47 14.26 27.32
N ALA A 463 -15.78 13.31 28.18
CA ALA A 463 -17.06 12.61 28.17
C ALA A 463 -18.00 13.30 29.15
N ASP A 464 -18.62 14.38 28.75
CA ASP A 464 -19.49 15.22 29.60
C ASP A 464 -20.69 14.45 30.20
N ASP A 465 -21.06 13.33 29.56
CA ASP A 465 -22.14 12.43 30.00
C ASP A 465 -21.65 11.12 30.64
N GLY A 466 -20.33 10.94 30.83
CA GLY A 466 -19.74 9.72 31.38
C GLY A 466 -19.91 8.52 30.45
N ARG A 467 -19.85 8.74 29.14
CA ARG A 467 -19.99 7.69 28.12
C ARG A 467 -18.97 7.89 27.00
N VAL A 468 -18.51 6.77 26.43
CA VAL A 468 -17.74 6.75 25.19
C VAL A 468 -18.03 5.47 24.41
N HIS A 469 -18.20 5.58 23.09
CA HIS A 469 -18.12 4.43 22.19
C HIS A 469 -16.67 4.22 21.81
N LEU A 470 -16.18 2.99 21.94
CA LEU A 470 -14.83 2.63 21.53
C LEU A 470 -14.85 1.42 20.57
N ARG A 471 -14.02 1.53 19.55
CA ARG A 471 -13.66 0.44 18.65
C ARG A 471 -12.13 0.42 18.54
N ILE A 472 -11.53 -0.73 18.76
CA ILE A 472 -10.08 -0.90 18.74
C ILE A 472 -9.75 -2.04 17.80
N LEU A 473 -8.89 -1.79 16.83
CA LEU A 473 -8.31 -2.79 15.95
C LEU A 473 -6.91 -3.14 16.47
N VAL A 474 -6.64 -4.42 16.64
CA VAL A 474 -5.34 -4.95 17.07
C VAL A 474 -4.88 -5.95 16.02
N ASP A 475 -3.68 -5.76 15.53
CA ASP A 475 -2.98 -6.72 14.69
C ASP A 475 -1.57 -6.96 15.25
N ARG A 476 -0.81 -7.85 14.67
CA ARG A 476 0.51 -8.25 15.18
C ARG A 476 1.45 -7.09 15.46
N THR A 477 1.37 -6.04 14.66
CA THR A 477 2.27 -4.88 14.74
C THR A 477 1.56 -3.55 14.87
N THR A 478 0.21 -3.53 14.98
CA THR A 478 -0.55 -2.28 14.96
C THR A 478 -1.68 -2.28 15.98
N ILE A 479 -1.94 -1.09 16.55
CA ILE A 479 -3.17 -0.81 17.29
C ILE A 479 -3.75 0.48 16.72
N GLU A 480 -5.02 0.42 16.27
CA GLU A 480 -5.80 1.57 15.86
C GLU A 480 -7.03 1.72 16.77
N VAL A 481 -7.18 2.87 17.39
CA VAL A 481 -8.26 3.19 18.35
C VAL A 481 -9.18 4.22 17.74
N PHE A 482 -10.47 3.94 17.69
CA PHE A 482 -11.52 4.84 17.20
C PHE A 482 -12.47 5.15 18.35
N LEU A 483 -12.55 6.40 18.76
CA LEU A 483 -13.38 6.88 19.86
C LEU A 483 -14.44 7.84 19.32
N ASP A 484 -15.60 7.88 19.96
CA ASP A 484 -16.71 8.78 19.64
C ASP A 484 -17.06 8.72 18.15
N ASP A 485 -17.40 7.51 17.66
CA ASP A 485 -17.67 7.23 16.25
C ASP A 485 -16.53 7.63 15.29
N GLY A 486 -15.28 7.55 15.76
CA GLY A 486 -14.09 7.87 14.96
C GLY A 486 -13.82 9.37 14.81
N ARG A 487 -14.34 10.18 15.69
CA ARG A 487 -13.97 11.59 15.81
C ARG A 487 -12.55 11.77 16.34
N TYR A 488 -12.12 10.86 17.21
CA TYR A 488 -10.78 10.80 17.75
C TYR A 488 -10.16 9.45 17.45
N VAL A 489 -9.02 9.47 16.77
CA VAL A 489 -8.34 8.24 16.35
C VAL A 489 -6.89 8.28 16.83
N HIS A 490 -6.39 7.13 17.31
CA HIS A 490 -4.98 6.94 17.64
C HIS A 490 -4.47 5.70 16.92
N SER A 491 -3.40 5.84 16.14
CA SER A 491 -2.75 4.75 15.43
C SER A 491 -1.30 4.65 15.82
N SER A 492 -0.88 3.44 16.22
CA SER A 492 0.50 3.21 16.61
C SER A 492 0.96 1.81 16.27
N GLN A 493 2.22 1.69 15.86
CA GLN A 493 2.91 0.42 15.81
C GLN A 493 3.22 -0.07 17.22
N VAL A 494 3.09 -1.38 17.41
CA VAL A 494 3.48 -2.10 18.62
C VAL A 494 4.17 -3.40 18.20
N PHE A 495 5.29 -3.73 18.82
CA PHE A 495 6.04 -4.95 18.51
C PHE A 495 6.12 -5.82 19.78
N ALA A 496 4.95 -6.30 20.19
CA ALA A 496 4.85 -7.26 21.28
C ALA A 496 5.22 -8.68 20.77
N PRO A 497 5.90 -9.50 21.58
CA PRO A 497 6.09 -10.90 21.24
C PRO A 497 4.76 -11.59 20.91
N PRO A 498 4.71 -12.58 20.00
CA PRO A 498 3.48 -13.29 19.66
C PRO A 498 2.73 -13.90 20.84
N VAL A 499 3.47 -14.30 21.88
CA VAL A 499 2.91 -14.87 23.14
C VAL A 499 2.26 -13.82 24.06
N ASP A 500 2.36 -12.54 23.72
CA ASP A 500 1.67 -11.46 24.41
C ASP A 500 0.32 -11.22 23.74
N ASP A 501 -0.65 -12.08 24.00
CA ASP A 501 -1.94 -12.21 23.31
C ASP A 501 -3.16 -11.91 24.20
N GLY A 502 -2.93 -11.61 25.50
CA GLY A 502 -3.99 -11.37 26.48
C GLY A 502 -4.62 -9.98 26.39
N ILE A 503 -5.84 -9.86 26.92
CA ILE A 503 -6.61 -8.63 27.09
C ILE A 503 -7.05 -8.50 28.55
N ALA A 504 -7.06 -7.27 29.08
CA ALA A 504 -7.69 -6.97 30.35
C ALA A 504 -8.44 -5.63 30.30
N LEU A 505 -9.52 -5.52 31.06
CA LEU A 505 -10.24 -4.28 31.31
C LEU A 505 -9.72 -3.66 32.61
N TYR A 506 -9.75 -2.32 32.70
CA TYR A 506 -9.49 -1.63 33.95
C TYR A 506 -10.37 -0.41 34.15
N SER A 507 -10.61 -0.07 35.43
CA SER A 507 -11.27 1.15 35.86
C SER A 507 -10.70 1.61 37.19
N ALA A 508 -10.23 2.84 37.26
CA ALA A 508 -9.68 3.46 38.45
C ALA A 508 -10.59 4.60 38.96
N GLY A 509 -10.79 4.70 40.27
CA GLY A 509 -11.60 5.74 40.91
C GLY A 509 -13.09 5.44 40.96
N GLY A 510 -13.49 4.24 40.53
CA GLY A 510 -14.87 3.74 40.59
C GLY A 510 -15.18 2.77 39.46
N PRO A 511 -16.36 2.13 39.47
CA PRO A 511 -16.74 1.15 38.45
C PRO A 511 -17.03 1.82 37.11
N ALA A 512 -16.72 1.07 36.03
CA ALA A 512 -17.18 1.32 34.67
C ALA A 512 -17.86 0.07 34.09
N THR A 513 -18.84 0.26 33.22
CA THR A 513 -19.50 -0.86 32.53
C THR A 513 -19.23 -0.75 31.02
N PHE A 514 -18.69 -1.81 30.47
CA PHE A 514 -18.52 -2.04 29.03
C PHE A 514 -19.78 -2.76 28.56
N HIS A 515 -20.67 -2.05 27.86
CA HIS A 515 -21.92 -2.58 27.33
C HIS A 515 -21.70 -3.22 25.96
N ASP A 516 -22.39 -4.32 25.70
CA ASP A 516 -22.31 -5.06 24.43
C ASP A 516 -20.86 -5.36 24.00
N LEU A 517 -20.01 -5.64 24.99
CA LEU A 517 -18.59 -5.91 24.73
C LEU A 517 -18.42 -7.10 23.78
N THR A 518 -17.82 -6.86 22.65
CA THR A 518 -17.55 -7.89 21.64
C THR A 518 -16.09 -7.92 21.23
N ILE A 519 -15.60 -9.13 20.90
CA ILE A 519 -14.31 -9.35 20.29
C ILE A 519 -14.55 -10.09 18.97
N THR A 520 -14.09 -9.52 17.86
CA THR A 520 -14.20 -10.10 16.51
C THR A 520 -12.81 -10.42 16.01
N GLU A 521 -12.53 -11.67 15.71
CA GLU A 521 -11.26 -12.10 15.08
C GLU A 521 -11.33 -11.95 13.58
N PHE A 522 -10.19 -11.64 12.97
CA PHE A 522 -10.05 -11.52 11.52
C PHE A 522 -9.12 -12.60 10.96
N GLY A 523 -9.49 -13.09 9.77
CA GLY A 523 -8.67 -14.00 8.99
C GLY A 523 -7.51 -13.28 8.31
N SER A 524 -6.47 -14.03 7.96
CA SER A 524 -5.31 -13.51 7.24
C SER A 524 -5.67 -13.12 5.81
N VAL A 525 -5.27 -11.92 5.42
CA VAL A 525 -5.32 -11.39 4.04
C VAL A 525 -3.92 -11.04 3.53
N ALA A 526 -2.88 -11.63 4.14
CA ALA A 526 -1.49 -11.39 3.76
C ALA A 526 -1.30 -11.60 2.25
N GLN A 527 -0.66 -10.63 1.61
CA GLN A 527 -0.40 -10.67 0.18
C GLN A 527 0.68 -11.69 -0.16
N ARG A 528 0.51 -12.34 -1.30
CA ARG A 528 1.57 -13.12 -1.94
C ARG A 528 2.25 -12.23 -2.97
N PRO A 529 3.61 -12.13 -2.97
CA PRO A 529 4.33 -11.33 -3.96
C PRO A 529 3.99 -11.75 -5.37
N ALA A 530 3.83 -10.80 -6.28
CA ALA A 530 3.77 -11.08 -7.72
C ALA A 530 5.11 -11.66 -8.17
N GLN A 531 5.07 -12.64 -9.05
CA GLN A 531 6.25 -13.30 -9.58
C GLN A 531 6.57 -12.76 -10.97
N ILE A 532 7.72 -12.12 -11.12
CA ILE A 532 8.24 -11.69 -12.41
C ILE A 532 8.79 -12.92 -13.13
N ILE A 533 8.18 -13.28 -14.25
CA ILE A 533 8.64 -14.38 -15.12
C ILE A 533 9.67 -13.85 -16.12
N GLY A 534 9.49 -12.63 -16.64
CA GLY A 534 10.43 -11.97 -17.52
C GLY A 534 10.16 -10.47 -17.64
N ASP A 535 11.13 -9.67 -17.25
CA ASP A 535 11.16 -8.21 -17.41
C ASP A 535 12.08 -7.75 -18.56
N PHE A 536 12.96 -8.65 -19.01
CA PHE A 536 13.91 -8.45 -20.10
C PHE A 536 14.89 -7.29 -19.94
N GLU A 537 15.09 -6.79 -18.72
CA GLU A 537 15.97 -5.64 -18.41
C GLU A 537 17.45 -6.01 -18.30
N GLY A 538 17.80 -7.27 -18.54
CA GLY A 538 19.18 -7.79 -18.43
C GLY A 538 19.92 -7.89 -19.75
N ALA A 539 21.21 -8.24 -19.68
CA ALA A 539 22.05 -8.51 -20.85
C ALA A 539 21.72 -9.85 -21.55
N THR A 540 20.82 -10.64 -21.01
CA THR A 540 20.34 -11.94 -21.55
C THR A 540 18.84 -12.03 -21.38
N TRP A 541 18.19 -13.02 -21.99
CA TRP A 541 16.74 -13.24 -21.86
C TRP A 541 16.26 -13.43 -20.41
N GLY A 542 17.18 -13.77 -19.50
CA GLY A 542 16.92 -14.01 -18.09
C GLY A 542 17.53 -15.31 -17.60
N ALA A 543 17.65 -15.46 -16.28
CA ALA A 543 18.22 -16.65 -15.68
C ALA A 543 17.40 -17.91 -16.03
N GLY A 544 18.02 -18.91 -16.64
CA GLY A 544 17.38 -20.17 -17.02
C GLY A 544 16.50 -20.12 -18.27
N TRP A 545 16.37 -18.96 -18.92
CA TRP A 545 15.74 -18.88 -20.23
C TRP A 545 16.61 -19.54 -21.30
N THR A 546 15.98 -20.18 -22.27
CA THR A 546 16.63 -20.85 -23.40
C THR A 546 16.11 -20.26 -24.71
N ALA A 547 17.01 -20.17 -25.71
CA ALA A 547 16.65 -19.67 -27.01
C ALA A 547 17.15 -20.62 -28.11
N THR A 548 16.38 -20.77 -29.18
CA THR A 548 16.66 -21.62 -30.33
C THR A 548 16.58 -20.82 -31.62
N GLY A 549 16.99 -21.44 -32.73
CA GLY A 549 16.96 -20.79 -34.05
C GLY A 549 17.83 -19.55 -34.12
N SER A 550 17.34 -18.51 -34.72
CA SER A 550 18.00 -17.21 -34.90
C SER A 550 18.25 -16.49 -33.57
N PHE A 551 17.55 -16.86 -32.49
CA PHE A 551 17.60 -16.18 -31.19
C PHE A 551 18.63 -16.74 -30.23
N ALA A 552 19.30 -17.85 -30.58
CA ALA A 552 20.28 -18.53 -29.72
C ALA A 552 21.47 -17.63 -29.32
N ALA A 553 21.80 -16.61 -30.11
CA ALA A 553 22.86 -15.65 -29.86
C ALA A 553 22.33 -14.20 -29.67
N ALA A 554 21.01 -14.01 -29.62
CA ALA A 554 20.39 -12.73 -29.42
C ALA A 554 20.15 -12.44 -27.92
N ALA A 555 19.82 -11.19 -27.60
CA ALA A 555 19.53 -10.70 -26.27
C ALA A 555 18.38 -9.65 -26.34
N PRO A 556 17.80 -9.25 -25.21
CA PRO A 556 16.80 -8.17 -25.19
C PRO A 556 17.31 -6.90 -25.89
N SER A 557 16.39 -6.20 -26.52
CA SER A 557 16.71 -5.01 -27.33
C SER A 557 16.44 -3.75 -26.50
N SER A 558 17.45 -2.85 -26.45
CA SER A 558 17.22 -1.50 -25.97
C SER A 558 16.41 -0.72 -27.00
N SER A 559 15.20 -0.30 -26.63
CA SER A 559 14.27 0.40 -27.49
C SER A 559 13.46 1.44 -26.71
N SER A 560 12.67 2.22 -27.40
CA SER A 560 11.73 3.17 -26.80
C SER A 560 10.38 3.05 -27.49
N LEU A 561 9.74 1.91 -27.27
CA LEU A 561 8.47 1.57 -27.89
C LEU A 561 7.28 2.12 -27.09
N VAL A 562 6.18 2.34 -27.78
CA VAL A 562 4.93 2.75 -27.13
C VAL A 562 4.39 1.58 -26.31
N GLY A 563 4.26 1.74 -25.00
CA GLY A 563 3.79 0.71 -24.07
C GLY A 563 4.89 -0.11 -23.39
N GLN A 564 6.18 0.09 -23.73
CA GLN A 564 7.32 -0.55 -23.10
C GLN A 564 7.45 -0.15 -21.64
N VAL A 565 7.88 -1.08 -20.79
CA VAL A 565 8.28 -0.87 -19.40
C VAL A 565 9.80 -0.96 -19.32
N GLY A 566 10.43 -0.06 -18.54
CA GLY A 566 11.90 -0.04 -18.43
C GLY A 566 12.62 0.38 -19.72
N ALA A 567 13.81 -0.19 -19.93
CA ALA A 567 14.74 0.21 -21.00
C ALA A 567 14.88 -0.83 -22.12
N GLN A 568 14.44 -2.07 -21.89
CA GLN A 568 14.62 -3.19 -22.83
C GLN A 568 13.33 -3.99 -23.03
N VAL A 569 13.27 -4.76 -24.11
CA VAL A 569 12.16 -5.68 -24.43
C VAL A 569 12.68 -6.95 -25.06
N ALA A 570 11.94 -8.04 -24.97
CA ALA A 570 12.15 -9.20 -25.81
C ALA A 570 11.58 -8.93 -27.20
N ASP A 571 12.46 -8.65 -28.16
CA ASP A 571 12.11 -8.37 -29.55
C ASP A 571 12.80 -9.40 -30.47
N THR A 572 12.02 -10.27 -31.09
CA THR A 572 12.55 -11.30 -31.99
C THR A 572 13.15 -10.74 -33.27
N PHE A 573 12.83 -9.49 -33.63
CA PHE A 573 13.48 -8.76 -34.73
C PHE A 573 15.00 -8.66 -34.54
N ALA A 574 15.48 -8.61 -33.29
CA ALA A 574 16.89 -8.55 -32.96
C ALA A 574 17.70 -9.78 -33.42
N GLY A 575 17.05 -10.89 -33.70
CA GLY A 575 17.66 -12.14 -34.20
C GLY A 575 18.08 -12.10 -35.69
N GLY A 576 17.76 -11.02 -36.41
CA GLY A 576 18.09 -10.89 -37.83
C GLY A 576 16.97 -10.30 -38.70
N GLY A 577 16.04 -9.56 -38.10
CA GLY A 577 14.87 -8.96 -38.74
C GLY A 577 13.73 -9.94 -38.94
N ASP A 578 12.69 -9.56 -39.67
CA ASP A 578 11.50 -10.40 -39.95
C ASP A 578 11.78 -11.81 -40.47
N PRO A 579 12.88 -12.10 -41.20
CA PRO A 579 13.19 -13.48 -41.58
C PRO A 579 13.72 -14.39 -40.46
N ALA A 580 13.99 -13.85 -39.28
CA ALA A 580 14.49 -14.64 -38.15
C ALA A 580 13.40 -15.51 -37.56
N THR A 581 13.71 -16.79 -37.29
CA THR A 581 12.75 -17.74 -36.73
C THR A 581 13.38 -18.53 -35.56
N GLY A 582 12.53 -19.01 -34.64
CA GLY A 582 12.94 -19.78 -33.46
C GLY A 582 12.00 -19.61 -32.29
N ALA A 583 12.50 -19.94 -31.12
CA ALA A 583 11.74 -19.79 -29.90
C ALA A 583 12.64 -19.34 -28.71
N ILE A 584 12.05 -18.55 -27.81
CA ILE A 584 12.65 -18.15 -26.53
C ILE A 584 11.71 -18.67 -25.43
N THR A 585 12.24 -19.52 -24.53
CA THR A 585 11.41 -20.25 -23.56
C THR A 585 11.92 -20.00 -22.12
N SER A 586 11.01 -19.67 -21.22
CA SER A 586 11.29 -19.46 -19.80
C SER A 586 11.70 -20.75 -19.08
N PRO A 587 12.38 -20.67 -17.93
CA PRO A 587 12.42 -21.79 -17.01
C PRO A 587 10.99 -22.19 -16.60
N PRO A 588 10.81 -23.47 -16.17
CA PRO A 588 9.52 -23.91 -15.65
C PRO A 588 9.19 -23.21 -14.33
N PHE A 589 7.92 -22.83 -14.16
CA PHE A 589 7.37 -22.29 -12.91
C PHE A 589 6.08 -22.98 -12.54
N THR A 590 5.67 -22.92 -11.27
CA THR A 590 4.38 -23.42 -10.81
C THR A 590 3.33 -22.34 -10.95
N VAL A 591 2.15 -22.66 -11.51
CA VAL A 591 0.99 -21.77 -11.52
C VAL A 591 0.40 -21.76 -10.11
N ASP A 592 0.80 -20.81 -9.29
CA ASP A 592 0.36 -20.63 -7.90
C ASP A 592 -0.34 -19.29 -7.64
N ARG A 593 -0.65 -18.55 -8.71
CA ARG A 593 -1.40 -17.30 -8.76
C ARG A 593 -2.53 -17.40 -9.78
N ASN A 594 -3.36 -16.35 -9.82
CA ASN A 594 -4.62 -16.35 -10.57
C ASN A 594 -4.50 -15.86 -12.02
N PHE A 595 -3.52 -14.99 -12.30
CA PHE A 595 -3.40 -14.32 -13.60
C PHE A 595 -1.95 -14.25 -14.08
N VAL A 596 -1.77 -14.31 -15.40
CA VAL A 596 -0.53 -13.89 -16.08
C VAL A 596 -0.83 -12.60 -16.83
N HIS A 597 -0.07 -11.55 -16.54
CA HIS A 597 -0.09 -10.26 -17.25
C HIS A 597 1.15 -10.13 -18.09
N LEU A 598 1.03 -9.59 -19.29
CA LEU A 598 2.15 -9.34 -20.18
C LEU A 598 1.81 -8.24 -21.19
N LEU A 599 2.84 -7.70 -21.82
CA LEU A 599 2.72 -6.71 -22.88
C LEU A 599 3.17 -7.34 -24.20
N VAL A 600 2.38 -7.17 -25.28
CA VAL A 600 2.62 -7.80 -26.58
C VAL A 600 2.46 -6.80 -27.72
N GLY A 601 3.40 -6.80 -28.65
CA GLY A 601 3.39 -6.11 -29.92
C GLY A 601 3.99 -6.99 -31.03
N GLY A 602 4.21 -6.44 -32.22
CA GLY A 602 4.72 -7.20 -33.38
C GLY A 602 3.61 -7.65 -34.32
N GLY A 603 3.84 -8.73 -35.06
CA GLY A 603 2.94 -9.18 -36.11
C GLY A 603 1.66 -9.84 -35.65
N ASP A 604 0.61 -9.78 -36.45
CA ASP A 604 -0.66 -10.48 -36.25
C ASP A 604 -0.63 -11.88 -36.89
N HIS A 605 0.12 -12.80 -36.26
CA HIS A 605 0.27 -14.16 -36.70
C HIS A 605 -0.13 -15.15 -35.58
N PRO A 606 -1.45 -15.33 -35.31
CA PRO A 606 -1.92 -16.07 -34.16
C PRO A 606 -1.60 -17.57 -34.26
N LEU A 607 -1.41 -18.22 -33.11
CA LEU A 607 -1.24 -19.65 -32.98
C LEU A 607 -2.40 -20.40 -33.67
N GLY A 608 -2.05 -21.42 -34.50
CA GLY A 608 -3.01 -22.21 -35.28
C GLY A 608 -3.25 -21.71 -36.70
N ILE A 609 -2.65 -20.59 -37.08
CA ILE A 609 -2.55 -20.09 -38.46
C ILE A 609 -1.06 -20.02 -38.78
N GLU A 610 -0.56 -21.03 -39.49
CA GLU A 610 0.86 -21.14 -39.80
C GLU A 610 1.28 -20.26 -41.02
N PRO A 611 2.44 -19.60 -40.96
CA PRO A 611 3.42 -19.56 -39.86
C PRO A 611 2.96 -18.66 -38.73
N ALA A 612 3.22 -19.05 -37.45
CA ALA A 612 2.75 -18.36 -36.27
C ALA A 612 3.86 -17.51 -35.62
N THR A 613 3.47 -16.35 -35.09
CA THR A 613 4.30 -15.51 -34.24
C THR A 613 3.47 -15.15 -32.99
N SER A 614 3.79 -15.79 -31.85
CA SER A 614 2.94 -15.66 -30.65
C SER A 614 3.71 -15.90 -29.36
N VAL A 615 3.30 -15.21 -28.30
CA VAL A 615 3.65 -15.60 -26.93
C VAL A 615 2.64 -16.63 -26.44
N GLN A 616 3.12 -17.69 -25.77
CA GLN A 616 2.32 -18.84 -25.36
C GLN A 616 2.57 -19.16 -23.89
N LEU A 617 1.50 -19.55 -23.18
CA LEU A 617 1.61 -20.27 -21.92
C LEU A 617 1.55 -21.76 -22.22
N LEU A 618 2.62 -22.47 -21.91
CA LEU A 618 2.70 -23.91 -22.03
C LEU A 618 2.43 -24.53 -20.65
N VAL A 619 1.45 -25.42 -20.56
CA VAL A 619 1.22 -26.25 -19.37
C VAL A 619 1.44 -27.70 -19.74
N ASP A 620 2.35 -28.38 -19.03
CA ASP A 620 2.83 -29.73 -19.38
C ASP A 620 3.31 -29.82 -20.84
N GLY A 621 3.95 -28.74 -21.34
CA GLY A 621 4.47 -28.66 -22.72
C GLY A 621 3.44 -28.42 -23.80
N GLN A 622 2.16 -28.17 -23.47
CA GLN A 622 1.10 -27.87 -24.44
C GLN A 622 0.66 -26.39 -24.30
N PRO A 623 0.49 -25.67 -25.40
CA PRO A 623 0.00 -24.31 -25.36
C PRO A 623 -1.47 -24.27 -24.93
N VAL A 624 -1.75 -23.56 -23.84
CA VAL A 624 -3.09 -23.39 -23.24
C VAL A 624 -3.63 -21.98 -23.35
N ARG A 625 -2.74 -21.01 -23.48
CA ARG A 625 -3.04 -19.60 -23.75
C ARG A 625 -2.05 -19.08 -24.79
N SER A 626 -2.47 -18.15 -25.63
CA SER A 626 -1.58 -17.46 -26.57
C SER A 626 -2.05 -16.04 -26.85
N ALA A 627 -1.10 -15.20 -27.24
CA ALA A 627 -1.35 -13.86 -27.76
C ALA A 627 -0.36 -13.55 -28.87
N THR A 628 -0.77 -12.70 -29.81
CA THR A 628 0.05 -12.21 -30.92
C THR A 628 -0.03 -10.68 -30.96
N GLY A 629 0.80 -10.00 -31.78
CA GLY A 629 0.71 -8.56 -32.02
C GLY A 629 -0.50 -8.18 -32.88
N ASP A 630 -0.46 -6.98 -33.43
CA ASP A 630 -1.49 -6.38 -34.29
C ASP A 630 -0.86 -5.60 -35.46
N ASP A 631 0.26 -6.11 -36.01
CA ASP A 631 1.10 -5.47 -37.03
C ASP A 631 1.58 -4.08 -36.58
N SER A 632 1.98 -4.01 -35.31
CA SER A 632 2.42 -2.77 -34.67
C SER A 632 3.55 -3.01 -33.67
N ALA A 633 4.50 -2.08 -33.63
CA ALA A 633 5.50 -2.06 -32.58
C ALA A 633 4.97 -1.51 -31.23
N ARG A 634 3.68 -1.17 -31.15
CA ARG A 634 3.05 -0.75 -29.92
C ARG A 634 2.74 -1.96 -29.05
N LEU A 635 3.27 -1.95 -27.84
CA LEU A 635 2.93 -2.96 -26.84
C LEU A 635 1.53 -2.69 -26.27
N ARG A 636 0.71 -3.73 -26.22
CA ARG A 636 -0.62 -3.73 -25.62
C ARG A 636 -0.73 -4.74 -24.50
N PRO A 637 -1.50 -4.47 -23.44
CA PRO A 637 -1.66 -5.39 -22.33
C PRO A 637 -2.47 -6.64 -22.73
N VAL A 638 -2.05 -7.78 -22.19
CA VAL A 638 -2.75 -9.06 -22.26
C VAL A 638 -2.86 -9.62 -20.85
N GLU A 639 -4.02 -10.13 -20.49
CA GLU A 639 -4.29 -10.81 -19.23
C GLU A 639 -4.81 -12.21 -19.52
N TRP A 640 -4.22 -13.23 -18.89
CA TRP A 640 -4.70 -14.62 -18.95
C TRP A 640 -5.15 -15.07 -17.57
N ASP A 641 -6.41 -15.44 -17.42
CA ASP A 641 -6.87 -16.21 -16.27
C ASP A 641 -6.27 -17.61 -16.32
N VAL A 642 -5.51 -17.98 -15.29
CA VAL A 642 -4.78 -19.25 -15.21
C VAL A 642 -5.20 -20.11 -14.01
N ARG A 643 -6.26 -19.72 -13.31
CA ARG A 643 -6.78 -20.44 -12.11
C ARG A 643 -7.06 -21.91 -12.37
N GLU A 644 -7.51 -22.28 -13.57
CA GLU A 644 -7.77 -23.67 -13.96
C GLU A 644 -6.50 -24.54 -14.01
N PHE A 645 -5.31 -23.92 -14.04
CA PHE A 645 -4.01 -24.60 -14.08
C PHE A 645 -3.29 -24.57 -12.72
N ALA A 646 -3.96 -24.16 -11.65
CA ALA A 646 -3.37 -24.02 -10.32
C ALA A 646 -2.62 -25.31 -9.90
N GLY A 647 -1.39 -25.15 -9.41
CA GLY A 647 -0.49 -26.21 -8.98
C GLY A 647 0.24 -26.95 -10.10
N ARG A 648 -0.05 -26.65 -11.38
CA ARG A 648 0.63 -27.29 -12.53
C ARG A 648 1.91 -26.53 -12.90
N THR A 649 2.82 -27.25 -13.52
CA THR A 649 4.05 -26.67 -14.07
C THR A 649 3.76 -26.02 -15.42
N ALA A 650 4.22 -24.79 -15.59
CA ALA A 650 4.04 -24.00 -16.81
C ALA A 650 5.37 -23.39 -17.27
N GLN A 651 5.40 -22.94 -18.51
CA GLN A 651 6.48 -22.14 -19.11
C GLN A 651 5.87 -21.08 -20.02
N ILE A 652 6.54 -19.96 -20.17
CA ILE A 652 6.25 -19.00 -21.24
C ILE A 652 7.17 -19.28 -22.42
N GLN A 653 6.59 -19.30 -23.61
CA GLN A 653 7.35 -19.43 -24.86
C GLN A 653 6.99 -18.29 -25.82
N LEU A 654 7.97 -17.61 -26.30
CA LEU A 654 7.88 -16.69 -27.42
C LEU A 654 8.24 -17.51 -28.66
N LEU A 655 7.26 -17.80 -29.50
CA LEU A 655 7.41 -18.53 -30.74
C LEU A 655 7.38 -17.54 -31.92
N ASP A 656 8.32 -17.67 -32.82
CA ASP A 656 8.40 -16.86 -34.03
C ASP A 656 8.81 -17.77 -35.20
N ASP A 657 7.83 -18.17 -36.02
CA ASP A 657 8.01 -18.99 -37.21
C ASP A 657 7.67 -18.21 -38.49
N ALA A 658 7.25 -16.94 -38.40
CA ALA A 658 6.86 -16.13 -39.53
C ALA A 658 8.06 -15.33 -40.09
N GLY A 659 8.33 -15.46 -41.38
CA GLY A 659 9.46 -14.77 -42.04
C GLY A 659 9.05 -13.62 -42.99
N GLY A 660 7.82 -13.15 -42.92
CA GLY A 660 7.26 -12.11 -43.80
C GLY A 660 7.28 -10.72 -43.16
N GLU A 661 6.56 -9.78 -43.77
CA GLU A 661 6.33 -8.45 -43.19
C GLU A 661 5.66 -8.60 -41.81
N TRP A 662 6.17 -7.89 -40.77
CA TRP A 662 5.78 -8.08 -39.38
C TRP A 662 6.00 -9.50 -38.86
N GLY A 663 6.93 -10.26 -39.43
CA GLY A 663 7.29 -11.60 -38.99
C GLY A 663 8.12 -11.59 -37.70
N HIS A 664 7.75 -10.78 -36.70
CA HIS A 664 8.45 -10.70 -35.41
C HIS A 664 7.49 -10.44 -34.26
N LEU A 665 7.90 -10.82 -33.06
CA LEU A 665 7.15 -10.65 -31.82
C LEU A 665 7.90 -9.73 -30.86
N ILE A 666 7.17 -8.85 -30.21
CA ILE A 666 7.69 -7.99 -29.14
C ILE A 666 6.92 -8.33 -27.86
N VAL A 667 7.63 -8.70 -26.80
CA VAL A 667 7.04 -9.05 -25.51
C VAL A 667 7.77 -8.33 -24.39
N ASP A 668 7.02 -7.90 -23.38
CA ASP A 668 7.58 -7.25 -22.23
C ASP A 668 6.76 -7.55 -20.95
N GLN A 669 7.38 -7.40 -19.80
CA GLN A 669 6.79 -7.41 -18.47
C GLN A 669 5.81 -8.58 -18.20
N ILE A 670 6.34 -9.79 -18.21
CA ILE A 670 5.55 -11.01 -17.91
C ILE A 670 5.50 -11.22 -16.40
N VAL A 671 4.31 -11.09 -15.81
CA VAL A 671 4.09 -11.17 -14.35
C VAL A 671 2.98 -12.15 -14.04
N LEU A 672 3.22 -13.06 -13.09
CA LEU A 672 2.23 -13.96 -12.51
C LEU A 672 1.75 -13.35 -11.17
N SER A 673 0.44 -13.05 -11.04
CA SER A 673 -0.15 -12.36 -9.87
C SER A 673 -1.55 -12.88 -9.51
N ASP A 674 -2.05 -12.46 -8.34
CA ASP A 674 -3.42 -12.75 -7.87
C ASP A 674 -4.47 -11.77 -8.37
#